data_1ac7fe69388fe7ea3c2f66d5221c2979
#
_entry.id   1ac7fe69388fe7ea3c2f66d5221c2979
#
_cell.length_a   1.000
_cell.length_b   1.000
_cell.length_c   1.000
_cell.angle_alpha   90.00
_cell.angle_beta   90.00
_cell.angle_gamma   90.00
#
_symmetry.space_group_name_H-M   'P 1'
#
loop_
_entity.id
_entity.type
_entity.pdbx_description
1 polymer ?
#
loop_
_entity_poly.entity_id
_entity_poly.type
_entity_poly.pdbx_seq_one_letter_code
_entity_poly.pdbx_strand_id
1 'polypeptide(L)'
;MKKTIILAAVAAAAVSCNIDTTVSENSLRAPAYPLVTIDPYTSAWSMTNELYGSSVCHWTGKEFPLIGALKVDGEVYRFMGIEDSDLVTLAPVAQEGDWTGRYTETEPAGDWTSESYNDASWKTGQGAFGTDDDIYAKTLWESRYIWVRREVEINDDFSGRQLYLYYSNDDRAVFYANGVKILDTGNNCNHDALYPLDAAAVAALKPGRNVLSASCENTGGLAIIDFGLKMPSEPVSVLSKTAVQKSADVQATQTHYLFTCGPVDLKLTFSAPLFLEDLDLVSRPVNYISYEVVSNDGNKHDVGIYFEASPRWASDKNWQETVSETYSKDGLVYLKAGTKSQEILAKKGDDLRIDWGYFYLAADADKMDAGVGKAIDLRNCFKEGGRLSEIGVKGENSEGRLSMSREHGKAKTAAGSVMIGYDDICSIQYFGENLRPYWNADGKSSIEEQFAKARKEESELIARCYDFDRKLMREAEKAGGRDYAELCALAYRQAIHAHKLVKAPNGDLLWLSKENNSNGSIGTVDVTYPSAPLFLLYNPALAEGLMNHIYYYSESGKWTKPFPAHDVGTYPIANGQTYGGDMPVEEAGNMLSLTAAVCHYSGNVDYAAKHWETMTTWTKYLEQFGLDPENQLCTDDFAGHFAHNANLSVKAILGIASYGYMADMLGKKDVAEEYLGKARKLAGEWVKMADDGDHYRLTFDKAGTWSQKYNLVWDKLLGLNMFPDDVRQKEIAYYLCKMNIYGLPLDSRETYTKTDWIVWTATMADSEKDFQSFVAPVHKFMNETVDRVPMSDWVFTDKPNYRGFKARSVVGGYFIKMLENK
;
A
#
# COMPACT_ATOMS: atom_id res chain seq x y z
N MET A 1 -16.14 -32.61 13.43
CA MET A 1 -15.18 -33.23 14.38
C MET A 1 -14.03 -33.90 13.61
N LYS A 2 -13.33 -33.22 12.71
CA LYS A 2 -12.12 -33.71 12.01
C LYS A 2 -11.09 -32.58 11.68
N LYS A 3 -11.23 -31.38 12.24
CA LYS A 3 -10.35 -30.22 11.99
C LYS A 3 -9.20 -30.05 13.00
N THR A 4 -9.11 -30.89 14.02
CA THR A 4 -8.21 -30.64 15.19
C THR A 4 -6.92 -31.48 15.17
N ILE A 5 -6.67 -32.32 14.16
CA ILE A 5 -5.58 -33.30 14.22
C ILE A 5 -4.25 -32.81 13.61
N ILE A 6 -4.25 -31.80 12.73
CA ILE A 6 -3.03 -31.35 12.05
C ILE A 6 -2.15 -30.44 12.93
N LEU A 7 -2.73 -29.72 13.91
CA LEU A 7 -1.97 -28.87 14.83
C LEU A 7 -1.09 -29.61 15.86
N ALA A 8 -1.36 -30.88 16.12
CA ALA A 8 -0.63 -31.63 17.16
C ALA A 8 0.71 -32.25 16.71
N ALA A 9 0.99 -32.32 15.40
CA ALA A 9 2.19 -32.98 14.89
C ALA A 9 3.42 -32.05 14.73
N VAL A 10 3.20 -30.73 14.73
CA VAL A 10 4.28 -29.73 14.57
C VAL A 10 5.06 -29.45 15.86
N ALA A 11 4.51 -29.82 17.03
CA ALA A 11 5.11 -29.58 18.34
C ALA A 11 6.33 -30.44 18.70
N ALA A 12 6.75 -31.38 17.85
CA ALA A 12 7.81 -32.34 18.19
C ALA A 12 9.24 -31.93 17.85
N ALA A 13 9.45 -30.77 17.23
CA ALA A 13 10.79 -30.28 16.88
C ALA A 13 11.19 -28.97 17.59
N ALA A 14 10.34 -28.41 18.44
CA ALA A 14 10.66 -27.25 19.28
C ALA A 14 10.90 -27.68 20.71
N VAL A 15 12.02 -27.29 21.26
CA VAL A 15 12.43 -27.48 22.67
C VAL A 15 11.26 -27.04 23.59
N SER A 16 10.94 -27.92 24.54
CA SER A 16 9.90 -27.82 25.54
C SER A 16 9.73 -26.44 26.20
N CYS A 17 8.86 -25.66 25.66
CA CYS A 17 8.05 -24.70 26.38
C CYS A 17 6.61 -24.99 25.95
N ASN A 18 5.68 -25.07 26.92
CA ASN A 18 4.25 -25.19 26.62
C ASN A 18 3.76 -23.90 25.96
N ILE A 19 4.01 -23.77 24.65
CA ILE A 19 3.42 -22.70 23.84
C ILE A 19 2.05 -23.22 23.40
N ASP A 20 1.00 -22.59 23.89
CA ASP A 20 -0.36 -22.82 23.39
C ASP A 20 -0.40 -22.42 21.92
N THR A 21 -0.40 -23.39 21.01
CA THR A 21 -0.35 -23.20 19.56
C THR A 21 -1.72 -22.95 18.92
N THR A 22 -2.77 -22.78 19.72
CA THR A 22 -4.08 -22.35 19.20
C THR A 22 -4.03 -20.86 18.87
N VAL A 23 -3.57 -20.53 17.66
CA VAL A 23 -3.75 -19.21 17.07
C VAL A 23 -5.25 -19.01 16.84
N SER A 24 -5.78 -17.89 17.28
CA SER A 24 -7.14 -17.46 16.93
C SER A 24 -7.12 -17.16 15.43
N GLU A 25 -7.62 -18.08 14.59
CA GLU A 25 -7.69 -17.88 13.13
C GLU A 25 -8.46 -16.60 12.80
N ASN A 26 -7.92 -15.77 11.91
CA ASN A 26 -8.64 -14.66 11.33
C ASN A 26 -9.54 -15.22 10.22
N SER A 27 -10.85 -15.10 10.38
CA SER A 27 -11.82 -15.62 9.43
C SER A 27 -12.12 -14.66 8.28
N LEU A 28 -11.55 -13.45 8.34
CA LEU A 28 -11.77 -12.39 7.35
C LEU A 28 -11.23 -12.80 5.97
N ARG A 29 -12.09 -12.79 4.97
CA ARG A 29 -11.65 -12.81 3.58
C ARG A 29 -11.05 -11.44 3.25
N ALA A 30 -9.74 -11.31 3.35
CA ALA A 30 -9.08 -10.04 3.06
C ALA A 30 -9.30 -9.57 1.60
N PRO A 31 -9.50 -8.27 1.35
CA PRO A 31 -9.56 -7.73 -0.01
C PRO A 31 -8.29 -8.05 -0.81
N ALA A 32 -7.12 -7.95 -0.18
CA ALA A 32 -5.84 -8.49 -0.63
C ALA A 32 -5.04 -9.00 0.57
N TYR A 33 -4.17 -9.96 0.34
CA TYR A 33 -3.38 -10.60 1.40
C TYR A 33 -1.95 -10.06 1.38
N PRO A 34 -1.48 -9.41 2.48
CA PRO A 34 -0.10 -8.93 2.55
C PRO A 34 0.88 -10.12 2.64
N LEU A 35 1.91 -10.12 1.81
CA LEU A 35 2.92 -11.17 1.74
C LEU A 35 4.28 -10.67 2.20
N VAL A 36 4.83 -9.67 1.52
CA VAL A 36 6.09 -9.01 1.86
C VAL A 36 5.81 -7.54 2.12
N THR A 37 6.19 -7.04 3.28
CA THR A 37 5.87 -5.67 3.70
C THR A 37 7.08 -5.06 4.38
N ILE A 38 7.85 -4.27 3.63
CA ILE A 38 9.09 -3.60 4.10
C ILE A 38 8.86 -2.08 4.15
N ASP A 39 8.50 -1.47 3.03
CA ASP A 39 8.26 -0.03 2.90
C ASP A 39 7.34 0.25 1.69
N PRO A 40 7.01 1.53 1.37
CA PRO A 40 6.12 1.85 0.25
C PRO A 40 6.57 1.32 -1.11
N TYR A 41 7.87 1.10 -1.30
CA TYR A 41 8.43 0.59 -2.55
C TYR A 41 8.58 -0.93 -2.58
N THR A 42 8.72 -1.56 -1.40
CA THR A 42 8.88 -3.01 -1.29
C THR A 42 7.72 -3.61 -0.48
N SER A 43 6.59 -3.69 -1.14
CA SER A 43 5.31 -4.15 -0.59
C SER A 43 4.61 -5.03 -1.62
N ALA A 44 4.40 -6.29 -1.29
CA ALA A 44 3.85 -7.30 -2.19
C ALA A 44 2.64 -8.01 -1.59
N TRP A 45 1.64 -8.24 -2.44
CA TRP A 45 0.30 -8.67 -2.08
C TRP A 45 -0.22 -9.76 -2.99
N SER A 46 -1.05 -10.66 -2.47
CA SER A 46 -1.93 -11.51 -3.29
C SER A 46 -3.27 -10.80 -3.46
N MET A 47 -3.65 -10.55 -4.72
CA MET A 47 -4.89 -9.87 -5.10
C MET A 47 -6.04 -10.85 -5.37
N THR A 48 -5.87 -12.13 -5.04
CA THR A 48 -6.87 -13.19 -5.26
C THR A 48 -7.07 -14.01 -3.98
N ASN A 49 -8.17 -14.76 -3.92
CA ASN A 49 -8.43 -15.63 -2.78
C ASN A 49 -7.42 -16.78 -2.72
N GLU A 50 -7.12 -17.36 -3.87
CA GLU A 50 -6.10 -18.40 -4.00
C GLU A 50 -4.75 -17.76 -4.32
N LEU A 51 -3.71 -18.11 -3.56
CA LEU A 51 -2.37 -17.55 -3.72
C LEU A 51 -1.76 -17.81 -5.12
N TYR A 52 -2.25 -18.84 -5.80
CA TYR A 52 -1.86 -19.21 -7.17
C TYR A 52 -2.82 -18.67 -8.24
N GLY A 53 -3.81 -17.86 -7.87
CA GLY A 53 -4.85 -17.35 -8.78
C GLY A 53 -4.39 -16.17 -9.64
N SER A 54 -3.36 -15.44 -9.23
CA SER A 54 -2.76 -14.34 -9.99
C SER A 54 -1.26 -14.23 -9.71
N SER A 55 -0.58 -13.35 -10.44
CA SER A 55 0.76 -12.91 -10.06
C SER A 55 0.71 -12.21 -8.68
N VAL A 56 1.77 -12.30 -7.90
CA VAL A 56 2.00 -11.42 -6.76
C VAL A 56 2.22 -10.01 -7.28
N CYS A 57 1.60 -9.02 -6.63
CA CYS A 57 1.62 -7.64 -7.10
C CYS A 57 2.12 -6.67 -6.03
N HIS A 58 2.75 -5.61 -6.47
CA HIS A 58 2.96 -4.41 -5.67
C HIS A 58 1.60 -3.79 -5.28
N TRP A 59 1.54 -2.95 -4.24
CA TRP A 59 0.28 -2.28 -3.85
C TRP A 59 -0.34 -1.44 -4.98
N THR A 60 0.45 -0.96 -5.93
CA THR A 60 -0.04 -0.25 -7.12
C THR A 60 -0.86 -1.14 -8.06
N GLY A 61 -0.72 -2.46 -7.95
CA GLY A 61 -1.30 -3.45 -8.86
C GLY A 61 -0.32 -3.95 -9.92
N LYS A 62 0.88 -3.37 -10.01
CA LYS A 62 1.93 -3.86 -10.93
C LYS A 62 2.52 -5.17 -10.42
N GLU A 63 2.86 -6.05 -11.33
CA GLU A 63 3.36 -7.38 -11.01
C GLU A 63 4.74 -7.34 -10.35
N PHE A 64 4.84 -8.05 -9.23
CA PHE A 64 6.06 -8.46 -8.55
C PHE A 64 6.12 -9.99 -8.53
N PRO A 65 6.39 -10.63 -9.68
CA PRO A 65 6.22 -12.07 -9.81
C PRO A 65 7.04 -12.83 -8.78
N LEU A 66 6.34 -13.71 -8.06
CA LEU A 66 6.89 -14.62 -7.08
C LEU A 66 6.15 -15.95 -7.25
N ILE A 67 6.87 -17.02 -7.54
CA ILE A 67 6.32 -18.35 -7.83
C ILE A 67 6.80 -19.31 -6.76
N GLY A 68 5.89 -20.19 -6.32
CA GLY A 68 6.21 -21.30 -5.44
C GLY A 68 5.63 -22.61 -5.95
N ALA A 69 6.42 -23.68 -5.95
CA ALA A 69 5.99 -25.02 -6.36
C ALA A 69 6.55 -26.10 -5.43
N LEU A 70 5.75 -27.15 -5.21
CA LEU A 70 6.12 -28.33 -4.44
C LEU A 70 6.11 -29.56 -5.36
N LYS A 71 7.22 -30.27 -5.42
CA LYS A 71 7.33 -31.56 -6.11
C LYS A 71 7.12 -32.67 -5.10
N VAL A 72 6.18 -33.58 -5.42
CA VAL A 72 5.86 -34.74 -4.58
C VAL A 72 5.80 -35.99 -5.46
N ASP A 73 6.69 -36.96 -5.21
CA ASP A 73 6.79 -38.21 -5.99
C ASP A 73 6.88 -37.97 -7.51
N GLY A 74 7.56 -36.87 -7.91
CA GLY A 74 7.75 -36.48 -9.32
C GLY A 74 6.65 -35.58 -9.90
N GLU A 75 5.53 -35.40 -9.21
CA GLU A 75 4.46 -34.47 -9.61
C GLU A 75 4.69 -33.08 -9.01
N VAL A 76 4.56 -32.02 -9.82
CA VAL A 76 4.80 -30.65 -9.39
C VAL A 76 3.47 -29.91 -9.21
N TYR A 77 3.27 -29.33 -8.01
CA TYR A 77 2.10 -28.58 -7.60
C TYR A 77 2.50 -27.11 -7.37
N ARG A 78 2.05 -26.20 -8.22
CA ARG A 78 2.23 -24.74 -8.01
C ARG A 78 1.25 -24.27 -6.94
N PHE A 79 1.78 -23.68 -5.87
CA PHE A 79 0.99 -23.18 -4.75
C PHE A 79 0.97 -21.63 -4.68
N MET A 80 1.85 -20.93 -5.39
CA MET A 80 1.96 -19.48 -5.35
C MET A 80 2.29 -18.89 -6.72
N GLY A 81 1.66 -17.75 -7.03
CA GLY A 81 1.88 -16.99 -8.26
C GLY A 81 1.35 -17.69 -9.51
N ILE A 82 1.56 -17.09 -10.65
CA ILE A 82 1.28 -17.68 -11.97
C ILE A 82 2.58 -17.76 -12.77
N GLU A 83 2.65 -18.78 -13.64
CA GLU A 83 3.76 -18.82 -14.59
C GLU A 83 3.62 -17.66 -15.58
N ASP A 84 4.66 -16.90 -15.72
CA ASP A 84 4.83 -15.86 -16.71
C ASP A 84 6.06 -16.15 -17.56
N SER A 85 6.16 -15.49 -18.69
CA SER A 85 7.37 -15.42 -19.49
C SER A 85 7.71 -13.96 -19.76
N ASP A 86 8.95 -13.74 -20.12
CA ASP A 86 9.36 -12.41 -20.57
C ASP A 86 8.51 -11.99 -21.78
N LEU A 87 8.24 -10.69 -21.88
CA LEU A 87 7.43 -10.16 -22.96
C LEU A 87 8.33 -9.64 -24.08
N VAL A 88 8.06 -10.10 -25.30
CA VAL A 88 8.64 -9.53 -26.51
C VAL A 88 7.77 -8.36 -26.97
N THR A 89 8.38 -7.25 -27.27
CA THR A 89 7.73 -6.08 -27.83
C THR A 89 7.49 -6.28 -29.32
N LEU A 90 6.23 -6.39 -29.74
CA LEU A 90 5.81 -6.46 -31.15
C LEU A 90 5.65 -5.06 -31.75
N ALA A 91 5.15 -4.12 -30.94
CA ALA A 91 5.05 -2.71 -31.29
C ALA A 91 5.36 -1.88 -30.04
N PRO A 92 6.40 -1.02 -30.03
CA PRO A 92 6.85 -0.31 -28.84
C PRO A 92 5.88 0.81 -28.45
N VAL A 93 5.79 1.11 -27.14
CA VAL A 93 5.32 2.39 -26.64
C VAL A 93 6.44 3.43 -26.70
N ALA A 94 6.14 4.71 -26.53
CA ALA A 94 7.09 5.81 -26.72
C ALA A 94 8.31 5.75 -25.79
N GLN A 95 8.20 5.12 -24.64
CA GLN A 95 9.32 4.92 -23.70
C GLN A 95 10.24 3.74 -24.08
N GLU A 96 9.75 2.78 -24.87
CA GLU A 96 10.53 1.65 -25.37
C GLU A 96 11.21 1.94 -26.71
N GLY A 97 10.60 2.80 -27.52
CA GLY A 97 11.12 3.14 -28.84
C GLY A 97 10.28 4.19 -29.54
N ASP A 98 10.93 4.91 -30.45
CA ASP A 98 10.24 5.93 -31.22
C ASP A 98 9.19 5.32 -32.15
N TRP A 99 8.00 5.91 -32.17
CA TRP A 99 6.96 5.58 -33.13
C TRP A 99 6.23 6.83 -33.60
N THR A 100 5.66 6.77 -34.79
CA THR A 100 4.89 7.85 -35.38
C THR A 100 3.50 7.38 -35.75
N GLY A 101 2.53 8.30 -35.70
CA GLY A 101 1.16 8.04 -36.10
C GLY A 101 0.52 9.21 -36.79
N ARG A 102 -0.62 8.95 -37.44
CA ARG A 102 -1.54 9.96 -37.94
C ARG A 102 -2.51 10.31 -36.82
N TYR A 103 -2.83 11.59 -36.63
CA TYR A 103 -3.78 12.02 -35.64
C TYR A 103 -4.67 13.18 -36.09
N THR A 104 -5.82 13.27 -35.48
CA THR A 104 -6.77 14.39 -35.65
C THR A 104 -7.43 14.71 -34.33
N GLU A 105 -7.80 15.98 -34.17
CA GLU A 105 -8.55 16.48 -33.04
C GLU A 105 -10.02 16.78 -33.43
N THR A 106 -10.38 16.49 -34.67
CA THR A 106 -11.75 16.56 -35.18
C THR A 106 -12.29 15.16 -35.35
N GLU A 107 -13.49 14.90 -34.86
CA GLU A 107 -14.11 13.57 -34.94
C GLU A 107 -14.13 13.05 -36.37
N PRO A 108 -13.47 11.92 -36.65
CA PRO A 108 -13.40 11.36 -37.96
C PRO A 108 -14.71 10.71 -38.40
N ALA A 109 -15.10 10.95 -39.64
CA ALA A 109 -16.27 10.32 -40.22
C ALA A 109 -15.97 8.90 -40.74
N GLY A 110 -16.95 8.02 -40.69
CA GLY A 110 -16.84 6.65 -41.19
C GLY A 110 -16.08 5.69 -40.31
N ASP A 111 -15.61 4.60 -40.87
CA ASP A 111 -14.86 3.55 -40.15
C ASP A 111 -13.37 3.90 -40.08
N TRP A 112 -13.04 4.87 -39.26
CA TRP A 112 -11.67 5.38 -39.08
C TRP A 112 -10.71 4.36 -38.45
N THR A 113 -11.21 3.29 -37.87
CA THR A 113 -10.41 2.22 -37.24
C THR A 113 -9.96 1.17 -38.24
N SER A 114 -10.57 1.11 -39.42
CA SER A 114 -10.30 0.16 -40.48
C SER A 114 -8.92 0.34 -41.12
N GLU A 115 -8.28 -0.74 -41.52
CA GLU A 115 -7.01 -0.72 -42.27
C GLU A 115 -7.09 0.07 -43.60
N SER A 116 -8.26 0.10 -44.21
CA SER A 116 -8.48 0.74 -45.52
C SER A 116 -8.84 2.23 -45.42
N TYR A 117 -8.98 2.76 -44.22
CA TYR A 117 -9.34 4.17 -44.03
C TYR A 117 -8.24 5.11 -44.54
N ASN A 118 -8.64 6.14 -45.28
CA ASN A 118 -7.72 7.14 -45.78
C ASN A 118 -7.51 8.26 -44.80
N ASP A 119 -6.41 8.22 -44.04
CA ASP A 119 -5.99 9.22 -43.08
C ASP A 119 -4.94 10.21 -43.60
N ALA A 120 -4.78 10.32 -44.93
CA ALA A 120 -3.77 11.19 -45.55
C ALA A 120 -3.92 12.67 -45.19
N SER A 121 -5.16 13.10 -44.80
CA SER A 121 -5.44 14.48 -44.40
C SER A 121 -5.15 14.74 -42.92
N TRP A 122 -4.88 13.69 -42.10
CA TRP A 122 -4.56 13.84 -40.70
C TRP A 122 -3.14 14.38 -40.51
N LYS A 123 -2.92 15.04 -39.34
CA LYS A 123 -1.58 15.46 -38.92
C LYS A 123 -0.70 14.22 -38.66
N THR A 124 0.61 14.38 -38.78
CA THR A 124 1.58 13.37 -38.34
C THR A 124 2.17 13.81 -37.04
N GLY A 125 2.26 12.90 -36.07
CA GLY A 125 2.86 13.15 -34.74
C GLY A 125 3.72 11.97 -34.30
N GLN A 126 4.62 12.25 -33.37
CA GLN A 126 5.40 11.23 -32.67
C GLN A 126 4.68 10.84 -31.38
N GLY A 127 4.52 9.56 -31.09
CA GLY A 127 4.00 9.08 -29.81
C GLY A 127 5.04 9.25 -28.67
N ALA A 128 4.60 9.45 -27.40
CA ALA A 128 3.24 9.52 -26.94
C ALA A 128 2.58 10.86 -27.30
N PHE A 129 1.26 10.86 -27.31
CA PHE A 129 0.45 12.07 -27.46
C PHE A 129 -0.07 12.49 -26.09
N GLY A 130 -0.01 13.79 -25.74
CA GLY A 130 -0.45 14.29 -24.43
C GLY A 130 -0.82 15.76 -24.46
N THR A 131 -1.22 16.28 -23.31
CA THR A 131 -1.56 17.70 -23.12
C THR A 131 -0.43 18.50 -22.48
N ASP A 132 0.61 17.83 -21.97
CA ASP A 132 1.79 18.42 -21.34
C ASP A 132 3.03 17.58 -21.68
N ASP A 133 4.19 18.24 -21.87
CA ASP A 133 5.47 17.59 -22.15
C ASP A 133 6.11 16.95 -20.92
N ASP A 134 5.73 17.36 -19.71
CA ASP A 134 6.20 16.78 -18.44
C ASP A 134 5.78 15.31 -18.26
N ILE A 135 4.77 14.83 -18.99
CA ILE A 135 4.29 13.43 -18.99
C ILE A 135 4.85 12.59 -20.16
N TYR A 136 6.09 12.86 -20.61
CA TYR A 136 6.79 12.19 -21.72
C TYR A 136 6.06 12.25 -23.08
N ALA A 137 5.06 13.11 -23.23
CA ALA A 137 4.42 13.34 -24.50
C ALA A 137 5.38 14.01 -25.50
N LYS A 138 5.40 13.50 -26.73
CA LYS A 138 6.22 14.06 -27.82
C LYS A 138 5.39 14.88 -28.80
N THR A 139 4.08 14.65 -28.82
CA THR A 139 3.11 15.43 -29.59
C THR A 139 2.00 15.93 -28.68
N LEU A 140 1.81 17.24 -28.63
CA LEU A 140 0.77 17.85 -27.81
C LEU A 140 -0.52 18.02 -28.61
N TRP A 141 -1.68 17.86 -27.93
CA TRP A 141 -3.00 18.25 -28.45
C TRP A 141 -3.71 19.17 -27.45
N GLU A 142 -4.64 20.02 -27.95
CA GLU A 142 -5.29 21.06 -27.15
C GLU A 142 -6.80 20.83 -26.95
N SER A 143 -7.41 19.98 -27.76
CA SER A 143 -8.85 19.72 -27.73
C SER A 143 -9.22 18.69 -26.69
N ARG A 144 -10.52 18.56 -26.39
CA ARG A 144 -11.04 17.53 -25.51
C ARG A 144 -10.79 16.11 -26.00
N TYR A 145 -10.70 15.89 -27.31
CA TYR A 145 -10.57 14.58 -27.92
C TYR A 145 -9.41 14.52 -28.88
N ILE A 146 -8.76 13.34 -28.96
CA ILE A 146 -7.80 12.99 -29.97
C ILE A 146 -8.12 11.60 -30.54
N TRP A 147 -7.90 11.44 -31.85
CA TRP A 147 -7.94 10.16 -32.56
C TRP A 147 -6.58 9.93 -33.18
N VAL A 148 -5.99 8.76 -32.87
CA VAL A 148 -4.64 8.39 -33.31
C VAL A 148 -4.69 7.08 -34.07
N ARG A 149 -3.94 7.00 -35.17
CA ARG A 149 -3.73 5.78 -35.95
C ARG A 149 -2.24 5.57 -36.16
N ARG A 150 -1.77 4.35 -35.97
CA ARG A 150 -0.39 3.99 -36.27
C ARG A 150 -0.32 2.69 -37.06
N GLU A 151 0.59 2.63 -38.02
CA GLU A 151 0.94 1.39 -38.71
C GLU A 151 2.01 0.67 -37.93
N VAL A 152 1.86 -0.64 -37.78
CA VAL A 152 2.82 -1.53 -37.12
C VAL A 152 3.12 -2.71 -38.00
N GLU A 153 4.38 -3.12 -38.06
CA GLU A 153 4.85 -4.29 -38.79
C GLU A 153 5.15 -5.39 -37.76
N ILE A 154 4.41 -6.50 -37.81
CA ILE A 154 4.62 -7.64 -36.93
C ILE A 154 5.31 -8.74 -37.72
N ASN A 155 6.59 -8.98 -37.40
CA ASN A 155 7.42 -9.98 -38.08
C ASN A 155 7.54 -11.29 -37.27
N ASP A 156 7.24 -11.25 -35.99
CA ASP A 156 7.31 -12.42 -35.10
C ASP A 156 6.12 -13.36 -35.32
N ASP A 157 6.35 -14.64 -35.14
CA ASP A 157 5.27 -15.64 -35.13
C ASP A 157 4.52 -15.61 -33.80
N PHE A 158 3.29 -15.16 -33.84
CA PHE A 158 2.39 -15.11 -32.69
C PHE A 158 1.25 -16.14 -32.76
N SER A 159 1.34 -17.11 -33.67
CA SER A 159 0.31 -18.15 -33.84
C SER A 159 0.08 -18.94 -32.55
N GLY A 160 -1.17 -18.92 -32.06
CA GLY A 160 -1.57 -19.62 -30.83
C GLY A 160 -1.05 -19.00 -29.54
N ARG A 161 -0.48 -17.80 -29.58
CA ARG A 161 0.04 -17.08 -28.42
C ARG A 161 -0.97 -16.07 -27.90
N GLN A 162 -0.95 -15.82 -26.61
CA GLN A 162 -1.63 -14.67 -25.99
C GLN A 162 -0.91 -13.39 -26.40
N LEU A 163 -1.65 -12.41 -26.89
CA LEU A 163 -1.12 -11.06 -27.14
C LEU A 163 -1.67 -10.09 -26.11
N TYR A 164 -0.94 -9.02 -25.86
CA TYR A 164 -1.31 -7.98 -24.92
C TYR A 164 -1.23 -6.60 -25.58
N LEU A 165 -2.25 -5.77 -25.33
CA LEU A 165 -2.12 -4.32 -25.49
C LEU A 165 -1.31 -3.81 -24.30
N TYR A 166 -0.23 -3.08 -24.58
CA TYR A 166 0.55 -2.35 -23.57
C TYR A 166 0.30 -0.87 -23.78
N TYR A 167 -0.24 -0.17 -22.77
CA TYR A 167 -0.78 1.16 -22.98
C TYR A 167 -0.73 2.05 -21.73
N SER A 168 -0.76 3.36 -22.00
CA SER A 168 -1.07 4.40 -21.00
C SER A 168 -2.17 5.29 -21.56
N ASN A 169 -3.13 5.68 -20.72
CA ASN A 169 -4.19 6.62 -21.05
C ASN A 169 -4.62 7.44 -19.85
N ASP A 170 -5.07 8.66 -20.13
CA ASP A 170 -5.75 9.56 -19.19
C ASP A 170 -6.62 10.53 -20.02
N ASP A 171 -7.96 10.64 -19.84
CA ASP A 171 -8.83 9.88 -18.92
C ASP A 171 -9.39 8.59 -19.57
N ARG A 172 -10.32 8.77 -20.58
CA ARG A 172 -10.98 7.65 -21.26
C ARG A 172 -10.34 7.38 -22.60
N ALA A 173 -9.95 6.14 -22.83
CA ALA A 173 -9.45 5.71 -24.13
C ALA A 173 -10.20 4.49 -24.68
N VAL A 174 -10.28 4.38 -26.02
CA VAL A 174 -10.77 3.19 -26.72
C VAL A 174 -9.74 2.77 -27.74
N PHE A 175 -9.32 1.50 -27.70
CA PHE A 175 -8.27 0.94 -28.54
C PHE A 175 -8.81 -0.08 -29.52
N TYR A 176 -8.20 -0.13 -30.72
CA TYR A 176 -8.59 -1.01 -31.81
C TYR A 176 -7.37 -1.61 -32.52
N ALA A 177 -7.54 -2.82 -33.08
CA ALA A 177 -6.61 -3.44 -34.01
C ALA A 177 -7.35 -3.78 -35.32
N ASN A 178 -6.90 -3.24 -36.45
CA ASN A 178 -7.47 -3.48 -37.77
C ASN A 178 -9.02 -3.34 -37.80
N GLY A 179 -9.58 -2.38 -37.07
CA GLY A 179 -11.03 -2.15 -36.98
C GLY A 179 -11.75 -2.89 -35.86
N VAL A 180 -11.12 -3.89 -35.24
CA VAL A 180 -11.70 -4.65 -34.11
C VAL A 180 -11.37 -3.94 -32.78
N LYS A 181 -12.39 -3.69 -31.97
CA LYS A 181 -12.22 -3.07 -30.68
C LYS A 181 -11.51 -4.02 -29.70
N ILE A 182 -10.42 -3.53 -29.08
CA ILE A 182 -9.66 -4.24 -28.06
C ILE A 182 -10.20 -3.91 -26.67
N LEU A 183 -10.28 -2.62 -26.34
CA LEU A 183 -10.53 -2.16 -24.98
C LEU A 183 -11.23 -0.80 -25.02
N ASP A 184 -12.16 -0.61 -24.09
CA ASP A 184 -12.69 0.70 -23.67
C ASP A 184 -12.37 0.83 -22.17
N THR A 185 -11.51 1.77 -21.81
CA THR A 185 -11.02 1.92 -20.42
C THR A 185 -12.10 2.47 -19.48
N GLY A 186 -13.23 2.97 -20.02
CA GLY A 186 -14.09 3.83 -19.22
C GLY A 186 -13.33 5.09 -18.77
N ASN A 187 -13.85 5.79 -17.78
CA ASN A 187 -13.20 6.99 -17.23
C ASN A 187 -12.15 6.59 -16.17
N ASN A 188 -11.07 5.94 -16.63
CA ASN A 188 -9.98 5.47 -15.78
C ASN A 188 -8.63 5.90 -16.38
N CYS A 189 -7.77 6.42 -15.52
CA CYS A 189 -6.38 6.66 -15.83
C CYS A 189 -5.57 5.37 -15.66
N ASN A 190 -4.77 4.99 -16.66
CA ASN A 190 -3.91 3.82 -16.61
C ASN A 190 -2.51 4.20 -17.10
N HIS A 191 -1.49 3.73 -16.40
CA HIS A 191 -0.10 3.90 -16.78
C HIS A 191 0.58 2.55 -16.93
N ASP A 192 1.24 2.32 -18.08
CA ASP A 192 2.01 1.10 -18.37
C ASP A 192 1.19 -0.19 -18.10
N ALA A 193 -0.07 -0.18 -18.50
CA ALA A 193 -0.98 -1.28 -18.28
C ALA A 193 -0.87 -2.34 -19.37
N LEU A 194 -1.01 -3.62 -18.98
CA LEU A 194 -1.14 -4.76 -19.87
C LEU A 194 -2.58 -5.23 -19.90
N TYR A 195 -3.15 -5.35 -21.09
CA TYR A 195 -4.49 -5.88 -21.29
C TYR A 195 -4.44 -7.08 -22.24
N PRO A 196 -4.87 -8.28 -21.83
CA PRO A 196 -4.87 -9.45 -22.70
C PRO A 196 -5.89 -9.28 -23.85
N LEU A 197 -5.45 -9.48 -25.07
CA LEU A 197 -6.32 -9.45 -26.24
C LEU A 197 -7.22 -10.68 -26.22
N ASP A 198 -8.50 -10.46 -26.51
CA ASP A 198 -9.43 -11.56 -26.75
C ASP A 198 -9.18 -12.26 -28.09
N ALA A 199 -9.85 -13.38 -28.33
CA ALA A 199 -9.69 -14.17 -29.54
C ALA A 199 -10.05 -13.38 -30.82
N ALA A 200 -11.00 -12.43 -30.74
CA ALA A 200 -11.42 -11.62 -31.89
C ALA A 200 -10.33 -10.59 -32.24
N ALA A 201 -9.75 -9.92 -31.22
CA ALA A 201 -8.67 -8.96 -31.41
C ALA A 201 -7.38 -9.65 -31.93
N VAL A 202 -7.05 -10.84 -31.39
CA VAL A 202 -5.91 -11.64 -31.89
C VAL A 202 -6.13 -12.06 -33.34
N ALA A 203 -7.33 -12.54 -33.68
CA ALA A 203 -7.67 -12.95 -35.05
C ALA A 203 -7.68 -11.79 -36.07
N ALA A 204 -7.85 -10.56 -35.62
CA ALA A 204 -7.77 -9.38 -36.45
C ALA A 204 -6.32 -9.00 -36.83
N LEU A 205 -5.34 -9.41 -36.05
CA LEU A 205 -3.92 -9.18 -36.31
C LEU A 205 -3.36 -10.21 -37.29
N LYS A 206 -2.41 -9.80 -38.10
CA LYS A 206 -1.76 -10.65 -39.11
C LYS A 206 -0.24 -10.41 -39.16
N PRO A 207 0.54 -11.38 -39.62
CA PRO A 207 1.94 -11.13 -39.96
C PRO A 207 2.04 -9.99 -40.98
N GLY A 208 3.05 -9.13 -40.82
CA GLY A 208 3.24 -7.96 -41.66
C GLY A 208 2.48 -6.73 -41.14
N ARG A 209 1.99 -5.93 -42.06
CA ARG A 209 1.37 -4.62 -41.79
C ARG A 209 0.01 -4.75 -41.07
N ASN A 210 -0.13 -4.04 -39.95
CA ASN A 210 -1.36 -3.84 -39.19
C ASN A 210 -1.59 -2.36 -38.89
N VAL A 211 -2.81 -2.02 -38.48
CA VAL A 211 -3.15 -0.67 -38.00
C VAL A 211 -3.69 -0.77 -36.59
N LEU A 212 -3.00 -0.14 -35.65
CA LEU A 212 -3.50 0.11 -34.32
C LEU A 212 -4.12 1.52 -34.26
N SER A 213 -5.27 1.66 -33.64
CA SER A 213 -5.96 2.94 -33.53
C SER A 213 -6.43 3.17 -32.10
N ALA A 214 -6.46 4.43 -31.68
CA ALA A 214 -7.00 4.80 -30.37
C ALA A 214 -7.71 6.14 -30.44
N SER A 215 -8.75 6.30 -29.62
CA SER A 215 -9.30 7.62 -29.26
C SER A 215 -9.07 7.86 -27.78
N CYS A 216 -8.82 9.13 -27.40
CA CYS A 216 -8.72 9.55 -26.02
C CYS A 216 -9.56 10.80 -25.77
N GLU A 217 -10.27 10.81 -24.65
CA GLU A 217 -11.05 11.95 -24.14
C GLU A 217 -10.38 12.50 -22.90
N ASN A 218 -10.01 13.77 -22.90
CA ASN A 218 -9.59 14.52 -21.72
C ASN A 218 -10.83 15.14 -21.05
N THR A 219 -11.17 14.72 -19.85
CA THR A 219 -12.29 15.26 -19.07
C THR A 219 -11.85 16.37 -18.12
N GLY A 220 -10.54 16.55 -17.91
CA GLY A 220 -9.94 17.62 -17.11
C GLY A 220 -8.53 17.29 -16.66
N GLY A 221 -7.70 18.31 -16.50
CA GLY A 221 -6.29 18.12 -16.10
C GLY A 221 -5.37 17.73 -17.25
N LEU A 222 -4.35 16.94 -16.92
CA LEU A 222 -3.42 16.39 -17.91
C LEU A 222 -4.03 15.16 -18.58
N ALA A 223 -3.65 14.90 -19.81
CA ALA A 223 -4.05 13.68 -20.51
C ALA A 223 -2.91 13.10 -21.33
N ILE A 224 -2.94 11.79 -21.53
CA ILE A 224 -1.96 11.05 -22.33
C ILE A 224 -2.60 9.89 -23.06
N ILE A 225 -2.07 9.55 -24.23
CA ILE A 225 -2.36 8.31 -24.94
C ILE A 225 -1.07 7.76 -25.56
N ASP A 226 -0.71 6.54 -25.16
CA ASP A 226 0.39 5.75 -25.69
C ASP A 226 -0.01 4.27 -25.73
N PHE A 227 0.37 3.54 -26.78
CA PHE A 227 -0.04 2.15 -26.92
C PHE A 227 0.84 1.36 -27.88
N GLY A 228 1.05 0.10 -27.53
CA GLY A 228 1.85 -0.88 -28.28
C GLY A 228 1.31 -2.30 -28.09
N LEU A 229 2.05 -3.27 -28.61
CA LEU A 229 1.71 -4.69 -28.51
C LEU A 229 2.87 -5.49 -27.95
N LYS A 230 2.54 -6.45 -27.09
CA LYS A 230 3.49 -7.41 -26.52
C LYS A 230 2.97 -8.84 -26.65
N MET A 231 3.89 -9.80 -26.64
CA MET A 231 3.58 -11.22 -26.51
C MET A 231 4.57 -11.91 -25.59
N PRO A 232 4.21 -13.06 -24.95
CA PRO A 232 5.16 -13.88 -24.23
C PRO A 232 6.26 -14.42 -25.16
N SER A 233 7.52 -14.41 -24.71
CA SER A 233 8.65 -14.90 -25.48
C SER A 233 8.58 -16.40 -25.77
N GLU A 234 7.98 -17.18 -24.86
CA GLU A 234 7.92 -18.65 -24.94
C GLU A 234 6.56 -19.19 -24.42
N PRO A 235 6.16 -20.44 -24.77
CA PRO A 235 5.00 -21.11 -24.18
C PRO A 235 5.24 -21.39 -22.68
N VAL A 236 4.24 -21.21 -21.81
CA VAL A 236 4.46 -20.87 -20.41
C VAL A 236 4.15 -21.97 -19.41
N SER A 237 3.71 -23.16 -19.75
CA SER A 237 3.27 -24.11 -18.74
C SER A 237 4.24 -25.25 -18.52
N VAL A 238 5.06 -25.15 -17.48
CA VAL A 238 5.91 -26.24 -16.95
C VAL A 238 5.35 -26.80 -15.64
N LEU A 239 4.83 -25.92 -14.77
CA LEU A 239 4.27 -26.21 -13.45
C LEU A 239 2.75 -26.41 -13.56
N SER A 240 2.32 -27.45 -14.28
CA SER A 240 0.96 -27.59 -14.83
C SER A 240 -0.15 -27.89 -13.82
N LYS A 241 0.19 -28.42 -12.63
CA LYS A 241 -0.79 -28.68 -11.58
C LYS A 241 -0.79 -27.54 -10.56
N THR A 242 -1.97 -27.21 -10.03
CA THR A 242 -2.09 -26.34 -8.87
C THR A 242 -2.32 -27.14 -7.61
N ALA A 243 -1.76 -26.68 -6.50
CA ALA A 243 -2.12 -27.15 -5.16
C ALA A 243 -3.59 -26.84 -4.86
N VAL A 244 -4.19 -27.53 -3.89
CA VAL A 244 -5.55 -27.22 -3.42
C VAL A 244 -5.42 -26.38 -2.15
N GLN A 245 -5.68 -25.08 -2.24
CA GLN A 245 -5.67 -24.19 -1.07
C GLN A 245 -6.84 -24.53 -0.14
N LYS A 246 -6.55 -24.66 1.15
CA LYS A 246 -7.53 -24.97 2.22
C LYS A 246 -7.92 -23.74 3.02
N SER A 247 -6.95 -22.86 3.27
CA SER A 247 -7.17 -21.63 4.03
C SER A 247 -6.14 -20.57 3.68
N ALA A 248 -6.52 -19.33 3.95
CA ALA A 248 -5.64 -18.19 4.07
C ALA A 248 -6.01 -17.47 5.38
N ASP A 249 -5.03 -17.17 6.22
CA ASP A 249 -5.20 -16.56 7.54
C ASP A 249 -4.26 -15.36 7.65
N VAL A 250 -4.82 -14.16 7.80
CA VAL A 250 -4.07 -12.89 7.94
C VAL A 250 -3.98 -12.51 9.40
N GLN A 251 -2.77 -12.51 9.92
CA GLN A 251 -2.44 -11.99 11.24
C GLN A 251 -1.66 -10.67 11.12
N ALA A 252 -1.39 -10.01 12.24
CA ALA A 252 -0.74 -8.70 12.25
C ALA A 252 0.66 -8.73 11.61
N THR A 253 1.49 -9.72 11.94
CA THR A 253 2.86 -9.87 11.42
C THR A 253 3.03 -11.02 10.44
N GLN A 254 2.01 -11.88 10.29
CA GLN A 254 2.09 -13.08 9.48
C GLN A 254 0.88 -13.26 8.56
N THR A 255 1.09 -13.97 7.43
CA THR A 255 0.00 -14.53 6.61
C THR A 255 0.28 -16.02 6.42
N HIS A 256 -0.67 -16.85 6.78
CA HIS A 256 -0.57 -18.30 6.72
C HIS A 256 -1.48 -18.85 5.61
N TYR A 257 -0.93 -19.76 4.82
CA TYR A 257 -1.68 -20.54 3.85
C TYR A 257 -1.53 -22.02 4.13
N LEU A 258 -2.59 -22.78 3.94
CA LEU A 258 -2.60 -24.23 3.99
C LEU A 258 -3.04 -24.80 2.66
N PHE A 259 -2.25 -25.73 2.12
CA PHE A 259 -2.52 -26.40 0.85
C PHE A 259 -2.48 -27.91 1.01
N THR A 260 -3.18 -28.62 0.10
CA THR A 260 -2.96 -30.05 -0.16
C THR A 260 -2.30 -30.21 -1.53
N CYS A 261 -1.20 -30.93 -1.57
CA CYS A 261 -0.41 -31.27 -2.75
C CYS A 261 -0.34 -32.80 -2.89
N GLY A 262 -1.41 -33.42 -3.37
CA GLY A 262 -1.54 -34.87 -3.42
C GLY A 262 -1.47 -35.52 -2.03
N PRO A 263 -0.47 -36.41 -1.75
CA PRO A 263 -0.36 -37.13 -0.50
C PRO A 263 0.29 -36.35 0.63
N VAL A 264 0.55 -35.05 0.46
CA VAL A 264 1.10 -34.18 1.50
C VAL A 264 0.29 -32.90 1.66
N ASP A 265 0.33 -32.31 2.85
CA ASP A 265 -0.13 -30.97 3.12
C ASP A 265 1.06 -30.03 3.28
N LEU A 266 0.91 -28.81 2.76
CA LEU A 266 1.91 -27.73 2.84
C LEU A 266 1.33 -26.56 3.63
N LYS A 267 2.00 -26.15 4.69
CA LYS A 267 1.80 -24.86 5.35
C LYS A 267 2.86 -23.89 4.85
N LEU A 268 2.42 -22.75 4.33
CA LEU A 268 3.28 -21.63 3.91
C LEU A 268 3.02 -20.44 4.79
N THR A 269 4.07 -19.79 5.30
CA THR A 269 3.95 -18.63 6.18
C THR A 269 4.85 -17.50 5.68
N PHE A 270 4.24 -16.34 5.43
CA PHE A 270 4.95 -15.08 5.21
C PHE A 270 5.04 -14.34 6.54
N SER A 271 6.24 -13.95 6.96
CA SER A 271 6.46 -13.26 8.23
C SER A 271 7.26 -11.98 8.05
N ALA A 272 6.74 -10.90 8.61
CA ALA A 272 7.39 -9.60 8.71
C ALA A 272 7.48 -9.20 10.20
N PRO A 273 8.65 -9.32 10.85
CA PRO A 273 8.83 -8.99 12.27
C PRO A 273 8.77 -7.48 12.54
N LEU A 274 7.62 -6.87 12.33
CA LEU A 274 7.38 -5.42 12.44
C LEU A 274 6.96 -5.06 13.88
N PHE A 275 7.90 -5.16 14.82
CA PHE A 275 7.67 -4.79 16.21
C PHE A 275 8.01 -3.33 16.44
N LEU A 276 7.01 -2.47 16.56
CA LEU A 276 7.15 -1.01 16.58
C LEU A 276 8.00 -0.48 17.74
N GLU A 277 8.16 -1.25 18.81
CA GLU A 277 9.06 -0.93 19.93
C GLU A 277 10.55 -1.17 19.62
N ASP A 278 10.85 -1.87 18.52
CA ASP A 278 12.22 -2.23 18.11
C ASP A 278 12.53 -1.63 16.73
N LEU A 279 13.10 -0.43 16.72
CA LEU A 279 13.37 0.33 15.50
C LEU A 279 14.36 -0.38 14.56
N ASP A 280 15.29 -1.18 15.10
CA ASP A 280 16.21 -1.97 14.30
C ASP A 280 15.46 -3.08 13.54
N LEU A 281 14.47 -3.73 14.16
CA LEU A 281 13.64 -4.71 13.49
C LEU A 281 12.66 -4.09 12.50
N VAL A 282 12.00 -2.99 12.87
CA VAL A 282 11.05 -2.27 11.98
C VAL A 282 11.76 -1.79 10.72
N SER A 283 13.01 -1.34 10.83
CA SER A 283 13.77 -0.86 9.69
C SER A 283 14.51 -1.95 8.91
N ARG A 284 14.66 -3.16 9.48
CA ARG A 284 15.38 -4.26 8.83
C ARG A 284 14.65 -4.70 7.56
N PRO A 285 15.28 -4.62 6.39
CA PRO A 285 14.60 -4.85 5.11
C PRO A 285 14.57 -6.33 4.72
N VAL A 286 14.22 -7.22 5.67
CA VAL A 286 14.22 -8.68 5.49
C VAL A 286 12.93 -9.28 6.04
N ASN A 287 12.19 -9.98 5.19
CA ASN A 287 11.03 -10.80 5.53
C ASN A 287 11.34 -12.29 5.32
N TYR A 288 10.50 -13.19 5.86
CA TYR A 288 10.67 -14.63 5.76
C TYR A 288 9.51 -15.28 5.03
N ILE A 289 9.81 -16.30 4.23
CA ILE A 289 8.86 -17.23 3.64
C ILE A 289 9.21 -18.62 4.15
N SER A 290 8.48 -19.09 5.15
CA SER A 290 8.70 -20.39 5.78
C SER A 290 7.70 -21.42 5.26
N TYR A 291 8.13 -22.67 5.13
CA TYR A 291 7.29 -23.78 4.70
C TYR A 291 7.44 -25.02 5.58
N GLU A 292 6.33 -25.72 5.76
CA GLU A 292 6.25 -27.00 6.45
C GLU A 292 5.43 -27.97 5.62
N VAL A 293 5.96 -29.13 5.35
CA VAL A 293 5.31 -30.20 4.58
C VAL A 293 5.08 -31.39 5.50
N VAL A 294 3.87 -31.95 5.49
CA VAL A 294 3.50 -33.10 6.31
C VAL A 294 2.73 -34.11 5.45
N SER A 295 3.12 -35.38 5.49
CA SER A 295 2.38 -36.46 4.84
C SER A 295 0.95 -36.55 5.41
N ASN A 296 -0.05 -36.62 4.55
CA ASN A 296 -1.45 -36.74 4.94
C ASN A 296 -2.00 -38.18 4.83
N ASP A 297 -1.18 -39.11 4.30
CA ASP A 297 -1.48 -40.54 4.20
C ASP A 297 -0.61 -41.42 5.14
N GLY A 298 0.36 -40.81 5.83
CA GLY A 298 1.26 -41.45 6.79
C GLY A 298 2.48 -42.12 6.16
N ASN A 299 2.65 -42.09 4.84
CA ASN A 299 3.81 -42.63 4.14
C ASN A 299 4.94 -41.61 4.00
N LYS A 300 6.11 -42.06 3.52
CA LYS A 300 7.19 -41.17 3.10
C LYS A 300 7.05 -40.87 1.61
N HIS A 301 7.14 -39.59 1.26
CA HIS A 301 7.09 -39.09 -0.11
C HIS A 301 8.40 -38.40 -0.47
N ASP A 302 8.78 -38.46 -1.74
CA ASP A 302 9.91 -37.73 -2.27
C ASP A 302 9.49 -36.26 -2.45
N VAL A 303 10.09 -35.34 -1.69
CA VAL A 303 9.65 -33.95 -1.60
C VAL A 303 10.74 -32.99 -2.06
N GLY A 304 10.39 -32.12 -3.01
CA GLY A 304 11.22 -30.98 -3.44
C GLY A 304 10.42 -29.68 -3.41
N ILE A 305 11.06 -28.56 -3.08
CA ILE A 305 10.42 -27.23 -3.09
C ILE A 305 11.19 -26.26 -3.99
N TYR A 306 10.47 -25.34 -4.59
CA TYR A 306 10.97 -24.33 -5.53
C TYR A 306 10.38 -22.96 -5.24
N PHE A 307 11.23 -21.95 -5.28
CA PHE A 307 10.85 -20.53 -5.23
C PHE A 307 11.53 -19.79 -6.39
N GLU A 308 10.79 -18.90 -7.05
CA GLU A 308 11.28 -18.08 -8.14
C GLU A 308 10.78 -16.64 -7.98
N ALA A 309 11.66 -15.67 -8.18
CA ALA A 309 11.31 -14.26 -8.24
C ALA A 309 11.77 -13.64 -9.56
N SER A 310 11.07 -12.59 -10.00
CA SER A 310 11.43 -11.80 -11.16
C SER A 310 12.34 -10.62 -10.76
N PRO A 311 13.29 -10.20 -11.61
CA PRO A 311 14.03 -8.95 -11.38
C PRO A 311 13.14 -7.70 -11.43
N ARG A 312 11.88 -7.80 -11.84
CA ARG A 312 10.87 -6.71 -11.75
C ARG A 312 10.63 -6.19 -10.33
N TRP A 313 11.01 -6.95 -9.30
CA TRP A 313 11.02 -6.46 -7.93
C TRP A 313 11.96 -5.25 -7.71
N ALA A 314 12.90 -5.02 -8.61
CA ALA A 314 13.86 -3.93 -8.56
C ALA A 314 13.76 -2.99 -9.77
N SER A 315 12.62 -2.94 -10.45
CA SER A 315 12.39 -2.04 -11.58
C SER A 315 11.03 -1.38 -11.51
N ASP A 316 10.95 -0.12 -11.91
CA ASP A 316 9.68 0.60 -12.03
C ASP A 316 8.93 0.21 -13.30
N LYS A 317 9.65 0.05 -14.41
CA LYS A 317 9.10 -0.22 -15.72
C LYS A 317 9.58 -1.57 -16.27
N ASN A 318 8.70 -2.24 -17.03
CA ASN A 318 8.99 -3.57 -17.60
C ASN A 318 10.10 -3.58 -18.65
N TRP A 319 10.45 -2.43 -19.21
CA TRP A 319 11.49 -2.27 -20.23
C TRP A 319 12.87 -1.91 -19.65
N GLN A 320 12.97 -1.59 -18.36
CA GLN A 320 14.26 -1.27 -17.74
C GLN A 320 15.17 -2.50 -17.73
N GLU A 321 16.41 -2.31 -18.22
CA GLU A 321 17.41 -3.38 -18.17
C GLU A 321 17.77 -3.70 -16.72
N THR A 322 17.71 -4.99 -16.37
CA THR A 322 18.07 -5.49 -15.05
C THR A 322 19.29 -6.40 -15.12
N VAL A 323 20.01 -6.50 -14.02
CA VAL A 323 21.14 -7.40 -13.84
C VAL A 323 20.82 -8.30 -12.64
N SER A 324 20.95 -9.60 -12.82
CA SER A 324 20.77 -10.61 -11.78
C SER A 324 22.06 -11.40 -11.57
N GLU A 325 22.41 -11.69 -10.33
CA GLU A 325 23.58 -12.47 -9.96
C GLU A 325 23.32 -13.42 -8.80
N THR A 326 24.17 -14.47 -8.70
CA THR A 326 24.19 -15.36 -7.54
C THR A 326 25.59 -15.41 -6.95
N TYR A 327 25.67 -15.42 -5.63
CA TYR A 327 26.91 -15.56 -4.88
C TYR A 327 26.66 -16.14 -3.49
N SER A 328 27.74 -16.57 -2.80
CA SER A 328 27.65 -17.05 -1.42
C SER A 328 28.50 -16.21 -0.49
N LYS A 329 27.99 -15.92 0.69
CA LYS A 329 28.68 -15.19 1.75
C LYS A 329 28.12 -15.61 3.12
N ASP A 330 28.99 -15.76 4.08
CA ASP A 330 28.65 -16.06 5.50
C ASP A 330 27.70 -17.26 5.70
N GLY A 331 27.84 -18.31 4.86
CA GLY A 331 27.00 -19.51 4.91
C GLY A 331 25.64 -19.40 4.24
N LEU A 332 25.34 -18.25 3.66
CA LEU A 332 24.13 -18.02 2.86
C LEU A 332 24.47 -17.98 1.36
N VAL A 333 23.55 -18.44 0.54
CA VAL A 333 23.51 -18.18 -0.90
C VAL A 333 22.52 -17.05 -1.16
N TYR A 334 22.95 -16.12 -1.99
CA TYR A 334 22.19 -14.93 -2.40
C TYR A 334 21.88 -14.98 -3.88
N LEU A 335 20.65 -14.60 -4.20
CA LEU A 335 20.22 -14.19 -5.52
C LEU A 335 19.89 -12.69 -5.43
N LYS A 336 20.48 -11.89 -6.30
CA LYS A 336 20.39 -10.43 -6.27
C LYS A 336 19.97 -9.91 -7.64
N ALA A 337 19.08 -8.94 -7.67
CA ALA A 337 18.69 -8.25 -8.90
C ALA A 337 18.59 -6.73 -8.67
N GLY A 338 18.91 -5.96 -9.70
CA GLY A 338 18.76 -4.51 -9.71
C GLY A 338 18.68 -3.99 -11.13
N THR A 339 18.26 -2.74 -11.33
CA THR A 339 18.40 -2.09 -12.63
C THR A 339 19.88 -1.84 -12.95
N LYS A 340 20.20 -1.82 -14.23
CA LYS A 340 21.56 -1.52 -14.68
C LYS A 340 21.93 -0.05 -14.48
N SER A 341 20.96 0.85 -14.62
CA SER A 341 21.18 2.30 -14.54
C SER A 341 21.38 2.83 -13.11
N GLN A 342 20.72 2.22 -12.12
CA GLN A 342 20.84 2.60 -10.69
C GLN A 342 20.66 4.12 -10.46
N GLU A 343 19.58 4.70 -10.96
CA GLU A 343 19.28 6.12 -10.84
C GLU A 343 18.71 6.49 -9.46
N ILE A 344 19.58 6.55 -8.45
CA ILE A 344 19.21 6.74 -7.05
C ILE A 344 18.45 8.05 -6.85
N LEU A 345 17.21 7.98 -6.31
CA LEU A 345 16.34 9.11 -5.98
C LEU A 345 16.05 10.06 -7.16
N ALA A 346 16.12 9.55 -8.40
CA ALA A 346 15.97 10.38 -9.60
C ALA A 346 14.50 10.67 -9.94
N LYS A 347 13.55 9.88 -9.41
CA LYS A 347 12.12 10.00 -9.69
C LYS A 347 11.32 10.22 -8.42
N LYS A 348 10.16 10.86 -8.55
CA LYS A 348 9.18 11.06 -7.49
C LYS A 348 7.77 10.91 -8.06
N GLY A 349 6.84 10.44 -7.27
CA GLY A 349 5.45 10.27 -7.71
C GLY A 349 4.67 9.25 -6.91
N ASP A 350 3.39 9.10 -7.22
CA ASP A 350 2.51 8.15 -6.56
C ASP A 350 2.68 6.73 -7.12
N ASP A 351 2.44 6.52 -8.39
CA ASP A 351 2.49 5.20 -9.05
C ASP A 351 3.91 4.83 -9.51
N LEU A 352 4.86 4.88 -8.56
CA LEU A 352 6.25 4.48 -8.80
C LEU A 352 6.64 3.27 -7.97
N ARG A 353 7.49 2.42 -8.53
CA ARG A 353 8.25 1.38 -7.85
C ARG A 353 9.71 1.80 -7.81
N ILE A 354 10.46 1.25 -6.88
CA ILE A 354 11.89 1.53 -6.80
C ILE A 354 12.63 0.95 -8.01
N ASP A 355 13.52 1.73 -8.62
CA ASP A 355 14.37 1.32 -9.75
C ASP A 355 15.87 1.58 -9.50
N TRP A 356 16.24 1.68 -8.23
CA TRP A 356 17.61 1.70 -7.74
C TRP A 356 17.74 0.77 -6.54
N GLY A 357 18.97 0.46 -6.14
CA GLY A 357 19.23 -0.54 -5.12
C GLY A 357 19.01 -1.97 -5.64
N TYR A 358 18.79 -2.91 -4.72
CA TYR A 358 18.83 -4.32 -5.08
C TYR A 358 17.81 -5.13 -4.29
N PHE A 359 17.08 -5.96 -5.01
CA PHE A 359 16.26 -7.02 -4.47
C PHE A 359 17.09 -8.26 -4.19
N TYR A 360 16.74 -8.99 -3.12
CA TYR A 360 17.43 -10.20 -2.70
C TYR A 360 16.49 -11.34 -2.34
N LEU A 361 16.87 -12.56 -2.76
CA LEU A 361 16.49 -13.81 -2.09
C LEU A 361 17.74 -14.41 -1.45
N ALA A 362 17.60 -14.94 -0.22
CA ALA A 362 18.73 -15.58 0.47
C ALA A 362 18.26 -16.81 1.26
N ALA A 363 19.12 -17.83 1.36
CA ALA A 363 18.90 -19.04 2.14
C ALA A 363 20.21 -19.71 2.54
N ASP A 364 20.17 -20.75 3.39
CA ASP A 364 21.34 -21.55 3.75
C ASP A 364 21.98 -22.17 2.52
N ALA A 365 23.25 -21.88 2.26
CA ALA A 365 23.99 -22.35 1.08
C ALA A 365 24.18 -23.85 1.03
N ASP A 366 24.17 -24.53 2.20
CA ASP A 366 24.30 -26.00 2.32
C ASP A 366 22.94 -26.73 2.15
N LYS A 367 21.83 -25.99 2.09
CA LYS A 367 20.48 -26.57 2.03
C LYS A 367 19.72 -26.21 0.75
N MET A 368 19.96 -25.03 0.18
CA MET A 368 19.27 -24.56 -1.00
C MET A 368 20.22 -24.48 -2.20
N ASP A 369 19.81 -25.05 -3.31
CA ASP A 369 20.45 -24.84 -4.61
C ASP A 369 19.85 -23.59 -5.25
N ALA A 370 20.68 -22.75 -5.84
CA ALA A 370 20.28 -21.44 -6.35
C ALA A 370 20.83 -21.19 -7.75
N GLY A 371 20.02 -20.60 -8.62
CA GLY A 371 20.41 -20.29 -9.99
C GLY A 371 19.71 -19.06 -10.52
N VAL A 372 20.38 -18.42 -11.50
CA VAL A 372 19.86 -17.32 -12.29
C VAL A 372 19.78 -17.77 -13.74
N GLY A 373 18.61 -17.62 -14.36
CA GLY A 373 18.44 -18.10 -15.74
C GLY A 373 17.09 -17.77 -16.34
N LYS A 374 16.81 -18.29 -17.53
CA LYS A 374 15.49 -18.18 -18.12
C LYS A 374 14.47 -18.97 -17.32
N ALA A 375 13.27 -18.41 -17.18
CA ALA A 375 12.17 -19.02 -16.43
C ALA A 375 11.93 -20.48 -16.83
N ILE A 376 11.82 -20.75 -18.12
CA ILE A 376 11.54 -22.08 -18.66
C ILE A 376 12.62 -23.10 -18.31
N ASP A 377 13.91 -22.71 -18.37
CA ASP A 377 15.03 -23.59 -18.09
C ASP A 377 15.10 -23.96 -16.60
N LEU A 378 14.90 -22.97 -15.72
CA LEU A 378 14.91 -23.15 -14.28
C LEU A 378 13.74 -24.03 -13.81
N ARG A 379 12.54 -23.80 -14.34
CA ARG A 379 11.33 -24.60 -14.03
C ARG A 379 11.46 -26.04 -14.53
N ASN A 380 11.96 -26.26 -15.74
CA ASN A 380 12.23 -27.60 -16.27
C ASN A 380 13.32 -28.31 -15.45
N CYS A 381 14.41 -27.62 -15.13
CA CYS A 381 15.46 -28.15 -14.28
C CYS A 381 14.91 -28.67 -12.94
N PHE A 382 14.10 -27.87 -12.24
CA PHE A 382 13.46 -28.29 -10.99
C PHE A 382 12.54 -29.51 -11.20
N LYS A 383 11.69 -29.48 -12.23
CA LYS A 383 10.79 -30.58 -12.54
C LYS A 383 11.52 -31.89 -12.78
N GLU A 384 12.63 -31.84 -13.49
CA GLU A 384 13.45 -33.00 -13.84
C GLU A 384 14.39 -33.45 -12.70
N GLY A 385 14.48 -32.66 -11.61
CA GLY A 385 15.37 -32.96 -10.45
C GLY A 385 16.83 -32.60 -10.71
N GLY A 386 17.07 -31.66 -11.61
CA GLY A 386 18.40 -31.09 -11.88
C GLY A 386 18.82 -30.04 -10.86
N ARG A 387 20.01 -29.52 -11.03
CA ARG A 387 20.58 -28.46 -10.18
C ARG A 387 20.46 -27.10 -10.86
N LEU A 388 19.80 -26.14 -10.20
CA LEU A 388 19.66 -24.76 -10.68
C LEU A 388 21.01 -24.06 -10.85
N SER A 389 21.97 -24.36 -9.99
CA SER A 389 23.33 -23.82 -10.06
C SER A 389 24.12 -24.22 -11.34
N GLU A 390 23.65 -25.23 -12.06
CA GLU A 390 24.20 -25.66 -13.34
C GLU A 390 23.54 -24.93 -14.53
N ILE A 391 22.38 -24.28 -14.30
CA ILE A 391 21.69 -23.44 -15.27
C ILE A 391 22.27 -22.06 -15.18
N GLY A 392 23.31 -21.77 -15.93
CA GLY A 392 23.94 -20.45 -15.93
C GLY A 392 23.48 -19.59 -17.08
N VAL A 393 23.10 -18.32 -16.83
CA VAL A 393 23.13 -17.32 -17.88
C VAL A 393 24.57 -16.84 -18.04
N LYS A 394 25.19 -17.22 -19.12
CA LYS A 394 26.51 -16.70 -19.50
C LYS A 394 26.30 -15.42 -20.29
N GLY A 395 26.51 -14.25 -19.64
CA GLY A 395 26.52 -12.96 -20.32
C GLY A 395 25.78 -11.84 -19.53
N GLU A 396 26.11 -10.60 -19.86
CA GLU A 396 25.68 -9.39 -19.16
C GLU A 396 24.22 -8.95 -19.42
N ASN A 397 23.44 -9.69 -20.17
CA ASN A 397 22.06 -9.35 -20.52
C ASN A 397 21.13 -10.40 -19.99
N SER A 398 20.74 -10.32 -18.72
CA SER A 398 19.78 -11.28 -18.31
C SER A 398 18.69 -10.65 -17.47
N GLU A 399 17.54 -10.57 -18.04
CA GLU A 399 16.27 -10.64 -17.35
C GLU A 399 16.15 -12.02 -16.63
N GLY A 400 17.28 -12.47 -16.05
CA GLY A 400 17.40 -13.80 -15.43
C GLY A 400 16.54 -13.87 -14.19
N ARG A 401 15.60 -14.83 -14.18
CA ARG A 401 14.84 -15.18 -12.98
C ARG A 401 15.76 -15.66 -11.90
N LEU A 402 15.42 -15.34 -10.66
CA LEU A 402 16.13 -15.72 -9.46
C LEU A 402 15.42 -16.93 -8.84
N SER A 403 16.05 -18.11 -8.84
CA SER A 403 15.36 -19.31 -8.39
C SER A 403 16.17 -20.08 -7.34
N MET A 404 15.46 -20.59 -6.36
CA MET A 404 15.99 -21.46 -5.30
C MET A 404 15.20 -22.76 -5.24
N SER A 405 15.88 -23.89 -5.03
CA SER A 405 15.21 -25.17 -4.83
C SER A 405 15.90 -25.99 -3.75
N ARG A 406 15.13 -26.91 -3.15
CA ARG A 406 15.65 -27.90 -2.21
C ARG A 406 14.98 -29.24 -2.41
N GLU A 407 15.78 -30.26 -2.59
CA GLU A 407 15.33 -31.64 -2.57
C GLU A 407 15.47 -32.20 -1.14
N HIS A 408 14.37 -32.56 -0.53
CA HIS A 408 14.35 -33.19 0.81
C HIS A 408 14.49 -34.72 0.76
N GLY A 409 14.29 -35.30 -0.43
CA GLY A 409 14.21 -36.74 -0.61
C GLY A 409 12.98 -37.35 0.09
N LYS A 410 13.03 -38.66 0.37
CA LYS A 410 11.91 -39.38 0.98
C LYS A 410 11.72 -39.04 2.45
N ALA A 411 10.69 -38.25 2.76
CA ALA A 411 10.39 -37.77 4.11
C ALA A 411 8.89 -37.87 4.42
N LYS A 412 8.52 -37.96 5.70
CA LYS A 412 7.15 -37.75 6.19
C LYS A 412 6.88 -36.27 6.50
N THR A 413 7.95 -35.56 6.85
CA THR A 413 7.91 -34.13 7.17
C THR A 413 9.13 -33.47 6.55
N ALA A 414 8.94 -32.27 6.02
CA ALA A 414 10.02 -31.41 5.54
C ALA A 414 9.72 -29.96 5.93
N ALA A 415 10.75 -29.18 6.18
CA ALA A 415 10.60 -27.77 6.53
C ALA A 415 11.83 -26.96 6.10
N GLY A 416 11.62 -25.67 5.94
CA GLY A 416 12.67 -24.70 5.63
C GLY A 416 12.11 -23.31 5.43
N SER A 417 13.00 -22.41 5.01
CA SER A 417 12.66 -21.03 4.74
C SER A 417 13.57 -20.42 3.68
N VAL A 418 13.07 -19.38 3.02
CA VAL A 418 13.85 -18.42 2.26
C VAL A 418 13.60 -17.03 2.84
N MET A 419 14.59 -16.17 2.77
CA MET A 419 14.49 -14.77 3.17
C MET A 419 14.39 -13.90 1.91
N ILE A 420 13.58 -12.86 1.99
CA ILE A 420 13.35 -11.89 0.91
C ILE A 420 13.62 -10.50 1.45
N GLY A 421 14.31 -9.65 0.69
CA GLY A 421 14.65 -8.31 1.15
C GLY A 421 15.08 -7.36 0.06
N TYR A 422 15.29 -6.11 0.47
CA TYR A 422 15.67 -5.03 -0.45
C TYR A 422 16.66 -4.06 0.20
N ASP A 423 17.74 -3.72 -0.50
CA ASP A 423 18.66 -2.64 -0.13
C ASP A 423 18.41 -1.43 -1.04
N ASP A 424 17.82 -0.39 -0.51
CA ASP A 424 17.49 0.83 -1.24
C ASP A 424 18.64 1.87 -1.26
N ILE A 425 19.79 1.56 -0.67
CA ILE A 425 21.02 2.38 -0.64
C ILE A 425 20.79 3.77 -0.02
N CYS A 426 19.92 4.56 -0.61
CA CYS A 426 19.38 5.81 -0.11
C CYS A 426 17.86 5.79 -0.23
N SER A 427 17.17 6.06 0.87
CA SER A 427 15.71 5.94 0.96
C SER A 427 15.00 7.21 0.58
N ILE A 428 15.47 8.34 1.06
CA ILE A 428 14.78 9.65 1.02
C ILE A 428 15.80 10.74 0.74
N GLN A 429 15.43 11.73 -0.08
CA GLN A 429 16.11 13.01 -0.10
C GLN A 429 15.37 13.98 0.83
N TYR A 430 16.04 14.49 1.84
CA TYR A 430 15.45 15.35 2.88
C TYR A 430 16.15 16.71 2.88
N PHE A 431 15.45 17.74 2.38
CA PHE A 431 15.97 19.12 2.23
C PHE A 431 17.38 19.19 1.61
N GLY A 432 17.59 18.40 0.56
CA GLY A 432 18.84 18.35 -0.20
C GLY A 432 19.84 17.27 0.25
N GLU A 433 19.61 16.63 1.39
CA GLU A 433 20.47 15.56 1.92
C GLU A 433 19.88 14.17 1.59
N ASN A 434 20.68 13.30 0.98
CA ASN A 434 20.28 11.92 0.71
C ASN A 434 20.44 11.06 1.98
N LEU A 435 19.34 10.58 2.53
CA LEU A 435 19.30 9.78 3.75
C LEU A 435 19.29 8.29 3.42
N ARG A 436 20.15 7.55 4.11
CA ARG A 436 20.15 6.08 4.12
C ARG A 436 18.97 5.55 4.96
N PRO A 437 18.54 4.29 4.74
CA PRO A 437 17.59 3.65 5.63
C PRO A 437 18.13 3.61 7.07
N TYR A 438 17.22 3.61 8.05
CA TYR A 438 17.61 3.68 9.48
C TYR A 438 18.58 2.56 9.89
N TRP A 439 18.37 1.32 9.43
CA TRP A 439 19.26 0.18 9.72
C TRP A 439 20.71 0.38 9.26
N ASN A 440 20.93 1.30 8.33
CA ASN A 440 22.27 1.66 7.81
C ASN A 440 22.50 3.18 7.82
N ALA A 441 21.93 3.89 8.80
CA ALA A 441 21.99 5.36 8.85
C ALA A 441 23.44 5.90 8.92
N ASP A 442 24.38 5.16 9.53
CA ASP A 442 25.79 5.54 9.60
C ASP A 442 26.62 5.03 8.41
N GLY A 443 26.05 4.28 7.48
CA GLY A 443 26.69 3.76 6.27
C GLY A 443 27.68 2.64 6.49
N LYS A 444 27.67 1.97 7.66
CA LYS A 444 28.67 0.95 8.02
C LYS A 444 28.16 -0.49 7.91
N SER A 445 26.83 -0.68 7.91
CA SER A 445 26.21 -1.99 7.79
C SER A 445 26.04 -2.38 6.32
N SER A 446 26.16 -3.66 6.02
CA SER A 446 25.79 -4.22 4.72
C SER A 446 24.47 -4.97 4.80
N ILE A 447 23.83 -5.16 3.66
CA ILE A 447 22.58 -5.93 3.58
C ILE A 447 22.82 -7.39 3.93
N GLU A 448 23.98 -7.97 3.58
CA GLU A 448 24.33 -9.34 3.92
C GLU A 448 24.47 -9.53 5.44
N GLU A 449 25.00 -8.54 6.16
CA GLU A 449 25.00 -8.56 7.63
C GLU A 449 23.58 -8.59 8.20
N GLN A 450 22.63 -7.88 7.58
CA GLN A 450 21.23 -7.92 7.98
C GLN A 450 20.59 -9.28 7.71
N PHE A 451 20.88 -9.91 6.56
CA PHE A 451 20.43 -11.27 6.26
C PHE A 451 21.05 -12.30 7.21
N ALA A 452 22.36 -12.22 7.47
CA ALA A 452 23.05 -13.13 8.41
C ALA A 452 22.46 -13.01 9.83
N LYS A 453 22.19 -11.79 10.29
CA LYS A 453 21.53 -11.52 11.58
C LYS A 453 20.10 -12.06 11.56
N ALA A 454 19.32 -11.78 10.51
CA ALA A 454 17.96 -12.27 10.34
C ALA A 454 17.92 -13.81 10.37
N ARG A 455 18.85 -14.48 9.68
CA ARG A 455 18.94 -15.94 9.68
C ARG A 455 19.25 -16.53 11.06
N LYS A 456 20.14 -15.90 11.79
CA LYS A 456 20.51 -16.32 13.15
C LYS A 456 19.35 -16.18 14.14
N GLU A 457 18.56 -15.14 13.99
CA GLU A 457 17.43 -14.80 14.88
C GLU A 457 16.09 -15.40 14.42
N GLU A 458 16.02 -16.03 13.24
CA GLU A 458 14.78 -16.45 12.58
C GLU A 458 13.81 -17.21 13.51
N SER A 459 14.27 -18.27 14.19
CA SER A 459 13.41 -19.08 15.04
C SER A 459 12.80 -18.29 16.20
N GLU A 460 13.58 -17.40 16.80
CA GLU A 460 13.11 -16.51 17.88
C GLU A 460 12.11 -15.48 17.33
N LEU A 461 12.43 -14.85 16.20
CA LEU A 461 11.57 -13.83 15.59
C LEU A 461 10.23 -14.43 15.12
N ILE A 462 10.24 -15.60 14.51
CA ILE A 462 9.00 -16.29 14.11
C ILE A 462 8.14 -16.64 15.33
N ALA A 463 8.72 -17.14 16.42
CA ALA A 463 8.00 -17.38 17.66
C ALA A 463 7.43 -16.08 18.24
N ARG A 464 8.20 -15.00 18.24
CA ARG A 464 7.75 -13.67 18.69
C ARG A 464 6.63 -13.10 17.81
N CYS A 465 6.64 -13.36 16.49
CA CYS A 465 5.53 -12.99 15.59
C CYS A 465 4.24 -13.70 16.02
N TYR A 466 4.27 -15.02 16.26
CA TYR A 466 3.10 -15.76 16.74
C TYR A 466 2.58 -15.23 18.08
N ASP A 467 3.47 -14.90 19.02
CA ASP A 467 3.08 -14.36 20.32
C ASP A 467 2.46 -12.97 20.20
N PHE A 468 3.04 -12.11 19.36
CA PHE A 468 2.54 -10.78 19.10
C PHE A 468 1.17 -10.83 18.43
N ASP A 469 1.01 -11.65 17.40
CA ASP A 469 -0.26 -11.78 16.67
C ASP A 469 -1.39 -12.24 17.60
N ARG A 470 -1.15 -13.24 18.45
CA ARG A 470 -2.10 -13.68 19.48
C ARG A 470 -2.40 -12.59 20.51
N LYS A 471 -1.39 -11.83 20.92
CA LYS A 471 -1.57 -10.74 21.87
C LYS A 471 -2.44 -9.65 21.28
N LEU A 472 -2.12 -9.18 20.06
CA LEU A 472 -2.89 -8.15 19.38
C LEU A 472 -4.35 -8.57 19.20
N MET A 473 -4.60 -9.80 18.70
CA MET A 473 -5.96 -10.29 18.52
C MET A 473 -6.75 -10.28 19.85
N ARG A 474 -6.16 -10.77 20.94
CA ARG A 474 -6.84 -10.76 22.26
C ARG A 474 -7.10 -9.34 22.79
N GLU A 475 -6.15 -8.44 22.65
CA GLU A 475 -6.27 -7.07 23.14
C GLU A 475 -7.31 -6.29 22.34
N ALA A 476 -7.29 -6.44 21.01
CA ALA A 476 -8.26 -5.81 20.11
C ALA A 476 -9.67 -6.42 20.29
N GLU A 477 -9.79 -7.75 20.45
CA GLU A 477 -11.07 -8.40 20.73
C GLU A 477 -11.67 -7.94 22.07
N LYS A 478 -10.84 -7.78 23.08
CA LYS A 478 -11.27 -7.21 24.36
C LYS A 478 -11.72 -5.75 24.25
N ALA A 479 -11.07 -4.97 23.38
CA ALA A 479 -11.38 -3.54 23.22
C ALA A 479 -12.64 -3.30 22.38
N GLY A 480 -12.87 -4.09 21.34
CA GLY A 480 -13.90 -3.80 20.34
C GLY A 480 -14.56 -5.04 19.73
N GLY A 481 -14.34 -6.25 20.26
CA GLY A 481 -14.94 -7.48 19.75
C GLY A 481 -14.19 -8.11 18.57
N ARG A 482 -14.67 -9.27 18.12
CA ARG A 482 -13.99 -10.12 17.14
C ARG A 482 -13.80 -9.44 15.80
N ASP A 483 -14.85 -8.84 15.22
CA ASP A 483 -14.80 -8.16 13.91
C ASP A 483 -13.76 -7.04 13.92
N TYR A 484 -13.70 -6.29 15.01
CA TYR A 484 -12.71 -5.25 15.22
C TYR A 484 -11.27 -5.80 15.28
N ALA A 485 -11.08 -6.92 15.99
CA ALA A 485 -9.75 -7.55 16.08
C ALA A 485 -9.24 -8.04 14.72
N GLU A 486 -10.11 -8.62 13.89
CA GLU A 486 -9.78 -9.07 12.55
C GLU A 486 -9.41 -7.90 11.63
N LEU A 487 -10.11 -6.77 11.75
CA LEU A 487 -9.77 -5.53 11.04
C LEU A 487 -8.40 -4.97 11.49
N CYS A 488 -8.11 -4.96 12.79
CA CYS A 488 -6.81 -4.51 13.31
C CYS A 488 -5.66 -5.39 12.81
N ALA A 489 -5.83 -6.71 12.77
CA ALA A 489 -4.83 -7.63 12.25
C ALA A 489 -4.52 -7.35 10.76
N LEU A 490 -5.55 -7.11 9.94
CA LEU A 490 -5.37 -6.76 8.53
C LEU A 490 -4.70 -5.37 8.36
N ALA A 491 -5.06 -4.40 9.20
CA ALA A 491 -4.57 -3.02 9.12
C ALA A 491 -3.09 -2.87 9.52
N TYR A 492 -2.58 -3.71 10.42
CA TYR A 492 -1.29 -3.53 11.08
C TYR A 492 -0.13 -3.38 10.11
N ARG A 493 0.10 -4.39 9.26
CA ARG A 493 1.21 -4.34 8.27
C ARG A 493 0.98 -3.28 7.21
N GLN A 494 -0.27 -3.05 6.81
CA GLN A 494 -0.58 -2.01 5.83
C GLN A 494 -0.23 -0.62 6.34
N ALA A 495 -0.57 -0.30 7.57
CA ALA A 495 -0.24 1.00 8.14
C ALA A 495 1.27 1.22 8.23
N ILE A 496 2.03 0.19 8.63
CA ILE A 496 3.48 0.29 8.82
C ILE A 496 4.22 0.41 7.49
N HIS A 497 3.92 -0.45 6.50
CA HIS A 497 4.65 -0.44 5.23
C HIS A 497 4.44 0.83 4.38
N ALA A 498 3.40 1.61 4.68
CA ALA A 498 3.18 2.90 4.02
C ALA A 498 4.14 4.01 4.52
N HIS A 499 5.11 3.65 5.36
CA HIS A 499 6.11 4.56 5.92
C HIS A 499 7.54 4.10 5.64
N LYS A 500 8.47 5.05 5.70
CA LYS A 500 9.91 4.79 5.68
C LYS A 500 10.58 5.39 6.89
N LEU A 501 11.38 4.57 7.60
CA LEU A 501 12.16 4.99 8.75
C LEU A 501 13.55 5.44 8.33
N VAL A 502 13.87 6.69 8.63
CA VAL A 502 15.20 7.28 8.40
C VAL A 502 15.59 8.20 9.57
N LYS A 503 16.85 8.62 9.62
CA LYS A 503 17.36 9.54 10.62
C LYS A 503 17.78 10.84 9.95
N ALA A 504 17.24 11.96 10.43
CA ALA A 504 17.60 13.29 9.95
C ALA A 504 19.05 13.68 10.32
N PRO A 505 19.68 14.62 9.61
CA PRO A 505 21.03 15.09 9.92
C PRO A 505 21.19 15.67 11.33
N ASN A 506 20.14 16.27 11.89
CA ASN A 506 20.10 16.79 13.26
C ASN A 506 19.89 15.69 14.33
N GLY A 507 19.73 14.43 13.90
CA GLY A 507 19.53 13.28 14.76
C GLY A 507 18.08 12.91 15.05
N ASP A 508 17.11 13.74 14.63
CA ASP A 508 15.69 13.45 14.81
C ASP A 508 15.29 12.19 14.03
N LEU A 509 14.40 11.40 14.63
CA LEU A 509 13.76 10.27 13.96
C LEU A 509 12.75 10.79 12.94
N LEU A 510 12.76 10.25 11.74
CA LEU A 510 11.76 10.53 10.70
C LEU A 510 11.03 9.25 10.34
N TRP A 511 9.73 9.22 10.56
CA TRP A 511 8.82 8.15 10.17
C TRP A 511 7.91 8.69 9.07
N LEU A 512 8.43 8.71 7.84
CA LEU A 512 7.83 9.44 6.72
C LEU A 512 6.81 8.57 5.98
N SER A 513 5.57 9.00 5.98
CA SER A 513 4.50 8.37 5.19
C SER A 513 4.66 8.67 3.70
N LYS A 514 4.24 7.72 2.86
CA LYS A 514 3.87 7.98 1.46
C LYS A 514 2.34 7.97 1.35
N GLU A 515 1.79 9.01 0.79
CA GLU A 515 0.36 9.06 0.47
C GLU A 515 0.05 8.21 -0.76
N ASN A 516 -0.09 6.91 -0.53
CA ASN A 516 -0.33 5.93 -1.57
C ASN A 516 -1.70 6.12 -2.24
N ASN A 517 -1.74 5.95 -3.56
CA ASN A 517 -2.94 5.97 -4.40
C ASN A 517 -3.75 7.28 -4.25
N SER A 518 -3.05 8.39 -4.27
CA SER A 518 -3.58 9.75 -4.25
C SER A 518 -2.65 10.66 -5.06
N ASN A 519 -1.86 11.51 -4.40
CA ASN A 519 -0.91 12.42 -5.04
C ASN A 519 0.58 12.04 -4.81
N GLY A 520 0.83 11.02 -3.98
CA GLY A 520 2.18 10.57 -3.64
C GLY A 520 2.95 11.51 -2.73
N SER A 521 2.31 12.43 -2.02
CA SER A 521 2.98 13.33 -1.06
C SER A 521 3.72 12.54 0.01
N ILE A 522 4.82 13.12 0.51
CA ILE A 522 5.63 12.55 1.59
C ILE A 522 5.43 13.35 2.88
N GLY A 523 5.15 12.64 3.97
CA GLY A 523 4.97 13.25 5.29
C GLY A 523 3.74 14.16 5.35
N THR A 524 2.66 13.78 4.68
CA THR A 524 1.39 14.51 4.64
C THR A 524 0.74 14.54 6.01
N VAL A 525 0.40 15.72 6.51
CA VAL A 525 -0.08 15.90 7.89
C VAL A 525 -1.49 15.36 8.08
N ASP A 526 -2.39 15.56 7.12
CA ASP A 526 -3.77 15.04 7.17
C ASP A 526 -3.86 13.51 6.95
N VAL A 527 -2.79 12.88 6.44
CA VAL A 527 -2.60 11.42 6.42
C VAL A 527 -1.96 10.92 7.72
N THR A 528 -1.03 11.69 8.28
CA THR A 528 -0.41 11.42 9.58
C THR A 528 -1.45 11.38 10.71
N TYR A 529 -2.39 12.30 10.71
CA TYR A 529 -3.40 12.43 11.76
C TYR A 529 -4.24 11.14 11.94
N PRO A 530 -4.87 10.57 10.91
CA PRO A 530 -5.56 9.30 11.06
C PRO A 530 -4.64 8.10 11.28
N SER A 531 -3.38 8.14 10.85
CA SER A 531 -2.44 7.01 11.01
C SER A 531 -1.88 6.89 12.42
N ALA A 532 -1.78 7.98 13.15
CA ALA A 532 -1.06 8.10 14.42
C ALA A 532 -1.52 7.14 15.54
N PRO A 533 -2.80 6.74 15.70
CA PRO A 533 -3.24 5.89 16.80
C PRO A 533 -2.44 4.59 16.94
N LEU A 534 -2.05 3.93 15.85
CA LEU A 534 -1.21 2.74 15.90
C LEU A 534 0.15 3.02 16.58
N PHE A 535 0.78 4.13 16.22
CA PHE A 535 2.10 4.50 16.73
C PHE A 535 2.01 5.04 18.16
N LEU A 536 1.00 5.80 18.49
CA LEU A 536 0.71 6.22 19.87
C LEU A 536 0.50 5.02 20.80
N LEU A 537 -0.11 3.95 20.30
CA LEU A 537 -0.36 2.74 21.07
C LEU A 537 0.93 1.98 21.37
N TYR A 538 1.77 1.75 20.38
CA TYR A 538 2.94 0.87 20.50
C TYR A 538 4.27 1.59 20.73
N ASN A 539 4.48 2.76 20.11
CA ASN A 539 5.72 3.54 20.25
C ASN A 539 5.50 5.03 19.97
N PRO A 540 5.21 5.86 21.00
CA PRO A 540 5.02 7.30 20.81
C PRO A 540 6.18 8.04 20.13
N ALA A 541 7.43 7.53 20.21
CA ALA A 541 8.56 8.13 19.48
C ALA A 541 8.40 8.04 17.95
N LEU A 542 7.69 7.03 17.44
CA LEU A 542 7.33 6.98 16.03
C LEU A 542 6.25 8.01 15.68
N ALA A 543 5.33 8.31 16.61
CA ALA A 543 4.38 9.39 16.42
C ALA A 543 5.07 10.78 16.41
N GLU A 544 6.11 10.98 17.22
CA GLU A 544 7.00 12.14 17.06
C GLU A 544 7.67 12.17 15.69
N GLY A 545 8.17 11.01 15.24
CA GLY A 545 8.78 10.83 13.92
C GLY A 545 7.85 11.18 12.74
N LEU A 546 6.54 11.00 12.91
CA LEU A 546 5.51 11.42 11.95
C LEU A 546 5.37 12.96 11.86
N MET A 547 5.86 13.72 12.82
CA MET A 547 5.68 15.18 12.91
C MET A 547 6.99 15.98 12.81
N ASN A 548 8.12 15.36 13.13
CA ASN A 548 9.42 16.03 13.22
C ASN A 548 9.80 16.80 11.95
N HIS A 549 9.45 16.30 10.77
CA HIS A 549 9.75 16.96 9.50
C HIS A 549 8.94 18.25 9.30
N ILE A 550 7.70 18.32 9.79
CA ILE A 550 6.84 19.51 9.72
C ILE A 550 7.34 20.58 10.70
N TYR A 551 7.70 20.17 11.93
CA TYR A 551 8.34 21.10 12.88
C TYR A 551 9.66 21.65 12.33
N TYR A 552 10.53 20.75 11.81
CA TYR A 552 11.78 21.21 11.18
C TYR A 552 11.52 22.19 10.03
N TYR A 553 10.55 21.90 9.16
CA TYR A 553 10.23 22.76 8.03
C TYR A 553 9.81 24.15 8.48
N SER A 554 8.97 24.25 9.50
CA SER A 554 8.49 25.50 10.08
C SER A 554 9.59 26.25 10.84
N GLU A 555 10.40 25.54 11.67
CA GLU A 555 11.39 26.12 12.57
C GLU A 555 12.70 26.51 11.87
N SER A 556 13.00 25.88 10.74
CA SER A 556 14.18 26.20 9.92
C SER A 556 14.06 27.50 9.10
N GLY A 557 12.89 28.15 9.12
CA GLY A 557 12.59 29.32 8.31
C GLY A 557 12.37 29.04 6.82
N LYS A 558 12.32 27.76 6.42
CA LYS A 558 12.00 27.36 5.05
C LYS A 558 10.49 27.48 4.77
N TRP A 559 9.66 27.33 5.79
CA TRP A 559 8.23 27.60 5.78
C TRP A 559 7.92 28.78 6.66
N THR A 560 7.33 29.84 6.09
CA THR A 560 7.16 31.13 6.76
C THR A 560 5.72 31.50 7.09
N LYS A 561 4.76 30.62 6.70
CA LYS A 561 3.35 30.84 6.99
C LYS A 561 3.03 30.53 8.47
N PRO A 562 2.01 31.17 9.06
CA PRO A 562 1.70 31.02 10.49
C PRO A 562 0.91 29.76 10.82
N PHE A 563 1.00 28.73 9.98
CA PHE A 563 0.37 27.41 10.11
C PHE A 563 1.28 26.34 9.51
N PRO A 564 1.09 25.04 9.81
CA PRO A 564 1.90 23.97 9.26
C PRO A 564 1.74 23.81 7.74
N ALA A 565 2.78 23.30 7.08
CA ALA A 565 2.68 22.85 5.70
C ALA A 565 1.85 21.57 5.62
N HIS A 566 1.21 21.33 4.50
CA HIS A 566 0.47 20.09 4.21
C HIS A 566 1.40 18.86 4.12
N ASP A 567 2.53 18.99 3.44
CA ASP A 567 3.52 17.94 3.21
C ASP A 567 4.94 18.53 3.14
N VAL A 568 5.94 17.70 2.94
CA VAL A 568 7.32 18.14 2.70
C VAL A 568 7.85 17.73 1.33
N GLY A 569 6.98 17.31 0.41
CA GLY A 569 7.36 16.96 -0.96
C GLY A 569 6.53 15.85 -1.57
N THR A 570 7.05 15.29 -2.66
CA THR A 570 6.51 14.08 -3.30
C THR A 570 7.50 12.93 -3.11
N TYR A 571 7.02 11.78 -2.62
CA TYR A 571 7.86 10.63 -2.27
C TYR A 571 8.73 10.17 -3.44
N PRO A 572 10.04 9.92 -3.26
CA PRO A 572 10.82 9.97 -2.01
C PRO A 572 11.56 11.30 -1.76
N ILE A 573 11.18 12.39 -2.40
CA ILE A 573 11.86 13.68 -2.38
C ILE A 573 11.13 14.63 -1.40
N ALA A 574 11.71 14.80 -0.21
CA ALA A 574 11.18 15.60 0.89
C ALA A 574 11.93 16.96 0.99
N ASN A 575 11.71 17.85 0.02
CA ASN A 575 12.41 19.13 -0.10
C ASN A 575 11.53 20.37 0.11
N GLY A 576 10.30 20.20 0.56
CA GLY A 576 9.30 21.25 0.77
C GLY A 576 7.97 20.92 0.11
N GLN A 577 6.89 21.54 0.56
CA GLN A 577 5.52 21.28 0.12
C GLN A 577 5.39 21.29 -1.40
N THR A 578 4.75 20.27 -1.94
CA THR A 578 4.42 20.16 -3.37
C THR A 578 2.92 20.16 -3.64
N TYR A 579 2.07 19.94 -2.62
CA TYR A 579 0.63 20.05 -2.77
C TYR A 579 0.22 21.48 -3.11
N GLY A 580 -0.74 21.62 -4.03
CA GLY A 580 -1.08 22.92 -4.62
C GLY A 580 -1.95 23.83 -3.74
N GLY A 581 -2.43 23.34 -2.59
CA GLY A 581 -3.29 24.10 -1.66
C GLY A 581 -2.77 24.07 -0.23
N ASP A 582 -3.10 25.13 0.52
CA ASP A 582 -2.87 25.14 1.96
C ASP A 582 -4.11 24.65 2.69
N MET A 583 -3.93 23.96 3.81
CA MET A 583 -4.98 23.51 4.72
C MET A 583 -4.76 24.08 6.13
N PRO A 584 -4.79 25.41 6.33
CA PRO A 584 -4.21 26.02 7.52
C PRO A 584 -4.90 25.64 8.82
N VAL A 585 -6.23 25.53 8.85
CA VAL A 585 -6.97 25.13 10.05
C VAL A 585 -6.86 23.64 10.29
N GLU A 586 -6.89 22.85 9.20
CA GLU A 586 -6.73 21.40 9.24
C GLU A 586 -5.40 21.01 9.87
N GLU A 587 -4.30 21.50 9.29
CA GLU A 587 -2.96 21.05 9.69
C GLU A 587 -2.53 21.60 11.06
N ALA A 588 -2.95 22.84 11.40
CA ALA A 588 -2.71 23.36 12.73
C ALA A 588 -3.45 22.54 13.80
N GLY A 589 -4.71 22.18 13.54
CA GLY A 589 -5.49 21.33 14.43
C GLY A 589 -4.91 19.92 14.57
N ASN A 590 -4.47 19.31 13.47
CA ASN A 590 -3.83 18.01 13.44
C ASN A 590 -2.56 17.98 14.29
N MET A 591 -1.64 18.91 14.02
CA MET A 591 -0.33 18.96 14.69
C MET A 591 -0.46 19.21 16.21
N LEU A 592 -1.34 20.12 16.63
CA LEU A 592 -1.57 20.42 18.05
C LEU A 592 -2.21 19.24 18.77
N SER A 593 -3.22 18.62 18.19
CA SER A 593 -3.91 17.47 18.80
C SER A 593 -2.99 16.25 18.90
N LEU A 594 -2.20 15.96 17.86
CA LEU A 594 -1.24 14.86 17.90
C LEU A 594 -0.09 15.09 18.86
N THR A 595 0.42 16.32 18.96
CA THR A 595 1.47 16.65 19.94
C THR A 595 0.94 16.45 21.37
N ALA A 596 -0.30 16.87 21.63
CA ALA A 596 -0.94 16.61 22.92
C ALA A 596 -1.13 15.11 23.19
N ALA A 597 -1.52 14.35 22.18
CA ALA A 597 -1.67 12.90 22.28
C ALA A 597 -0.31 12.21 22.55
N VAL A 598 0.77 12.63 21.89
CA VAL A 598 2.13 12.15 22.18
C VAL A 598 2.49 12.41 23.64
N CYS A 599 2.28 13.64 24.14
CA CYS A 599 2.55 13.97 25.54
C CYS A 599 1.70 13.15 26.51
N HIS A 600 0.42 12.96 26.18
CA HIS A 600 -0.50 12.20 27.02
C HIS A 600 -0.08 10.72 27.14
N TYR A 601 0.12 10.05 26.02
CA TYR A 601 0.40 8.60 25.96
C TYR A 601 1.85 8.24 26.30
N SER A 602 2.81 9.15 26.13
CA SER A 602 4.19 8.96 26.59
C SER A 602 4.38 9.33 28.08
N GLY A 603 3.47 10.12 28.65
CA GLY A 603 3.65 10.71 29.97
C GLY A 603 4.79 11.74 30.07
N ASN A 604 5.25 12.26 28.92
CA ASN A 604 6.39 13.18 28.82
C ASN A 604 6.00 14.41 27.98
N VAL A 605 6.39 15.59 28.45
CA VAL A 605 6.07 16.88 27.84
C VAL A 605 7.25 17.54 27.13
N ASP A 606 8.41 16.87 27.07
CA ASP A 606 9.62 17.44 26.49
C ASP A 606 9.43 17.77 25.01
N TYR A 607 8.64 16.94 24.29
CA TYR A 607 8.30 17.17 22.89
C TYR A 607 7.51 18.48 22.69
N ALA A 608 6.49 18.72 23.51
CA ALA A 608 5.77 19.99 23.49
C ALA A 608 6.65 21.18 23.91
N ALA A 609 7.54 20.99 24.91
CA ALA A 609 8.48 22.03 25.33
C ALA A 609 9.44 22.43 24.20
N LYS A 610 9.95 21.45 23.44
CA LYS A 610 10.84 21.65 22.29
C LYS A 610 10.22 22.55 21.21
N HIS A 611 8.93 22.39 20.93
CA HIS A 611 8.23 23.03 19.82
C HIS A 611 7.24 24.13 20.25
N TRP A 612 7.37 24.63 21.51
CA TRP A 612 6.38 25.51 22.14
C TRP A 612 6.08 26.79 21.34
N GLU A 613 7.08 27.46 20.83
CA GLU A 613 6.92 28.72 20.09
C GLU A 613 6.18 28.52 18.76
N THR A 614 6.48 27.45 18.08
CA THR A 614 5.83 27.07 16.83
C THR A 614 4.35 26.76 17.08
N MET A 615 4.05 25.96 18.09
CA MET A 615 2.68 25.64 18.49
C MET A 615 1.91 26.87 18.93
N THR A 616 2.57 27.83 19.62
CA THR A 616 1.94 29.11 19.99
C THR A 616 1.48 29.88 18.75
N THR A 617 2.29 29.87 17.70
CA THR A 617 1.96 30.54 16.43
C THR A 617 0.75 29.88 15.76
N TRP A 618 0.74 28.57 15.67
CA TRP A 618 -0.38 27.82 15.09
C TRP A 618 -1.68 27.96 15.89
N THR A 619 -1.57 27.97 17.23
CA THR A 619 -2.73 28.17 18.11
C THR A 619 -3.37 29.55 17.93
N LYS A 620 -2.56 30.61 17.78
CA LYS A 620 -3.06 31.96 17.48
C LYS A 620 -3.77 32.01 16.13
N TYR A 621 -3.30 31.25 15.14
CA TYR A 621 -3.99 31.14 13.86
C TYR A 621 -5.38 30.49 14.04
N LEU A 622 -5.45 29.37 14.79
CA LEU A 622 -6.72 28.70 15.07
C LEU A 622 -7.69 29.57 15.88
N GLU A 623 -7.18 30.36 16.84
CA GLU A 623 -7.99 31.31 17.61
C GLU A 623 -8.70 32.33 16.72
N GLN A 624 -8.01 32.76 15.65
CA GLN A 624 -8.53 33.78 14.74
C GLN A 624 -9.49 33.19 13.67
N PHE A 625 -9.18 32.01 13.12
CA PHE A 625 -9.82 31.48 11.90
C PHE A 625 -10.52 30.15 12.09
N GLY A 626 -10.43 29.53 13.26
CA GLY A 626 -10.83 28.12 13.44
C GLY A 626 -12.32 27.90 13.76
N LEU A 627 -13.01 28.88 14.39
CA LEU A 627 -14.42 28.67 14.78
C LEU A 627 -15.36 28.59 13.57
N ASP A 628 -15.18 29.46 12.61
CA ASP A 628 -15.96 29.48 11.37
C ASP A 628 -15.02 29.49 10.16
N PRO A 629 -14.51 28.31 9.77
CA PRO A 629 -13.47 28.23 8.74
C PRO A 629 -13.97 28.75 7.39
N GLU A 630 -13.13 29.53 6.71
CA GLU A 630 -13.37 29.95 5.33
C GLU A 630 -13.31 28.74 4.38
N ASN A 631 -13.64 28.97 3.10
CA ASN A 631 -13.54 27.93 2.06
C ASN A 631 -12.07 27.52 1.85
N GLN A 632 -11.71 26.40 2.46
CA GLN A 632 -10.37 25.80 2.40
C GLN A 632 -10.46 24.29 2.34
N LEU A 633 -9.37 23.65 1.92
CA LEU A 633 -9.24 22.20 1.93
C LEU A 633 -9.14 21.68 3.38
N CYS A 634 -9.55 20.44 3.57
CA CYS A 634 -9.40 19.68 4.80
C CYS A 634 -9.22 18.20 4.42
N THR A 635 -9.00 17.32 5.39
CA THR A 635 -8.79 15.88 5.12
C THR A 635 -9.93 15.20 4.34
N ASP A 636 -11.10 15.83 4.28
CA ASP A 636 -12.25 15.37 3.48
C ASP A 636 -12.34 16.08 2.11
N ASP A 637 -11.24 16.64 1.60
CA ASP A 637 -11.17 17.39 0.34
C ASP A 637 -11.56 16.56 -0.88
N PHE A 638 -11.35 15.25 -0.85
CA PHE A 638 -11.83 14.30 -1.87
C PHE A 638 -13.35 14.33 -2.06
N ALA A 639 -14.10 14.81 -1.05
CA ALA A 639 -15.54 15.05 -1.11
C ALA A 639 -15.90 16.49 -1.50
N GLY A 640 -14.89 17.33 -1.82
CA GLY A 640 -15.03 18.75 -2.08
C GLY A 640 -14.91 19.59 -0.81
N HIS A 641 -14.34 20.77 -0.94
CA HIS A 641 -14.13 21.71 0.17
C HIS A 641 -15.21 22.81 0.17
N PHE A 642 -15.45 23.39 1.35
CA PHE A 642 -16.43 24.48 1.53
C PHE A 642 -16.15 25.26 2.82
N ALA A 643 -16.67 26.50 2.87
CA ALA A 643 -16.66 27.30 4.08
C ALA A 643 -17.64 26.76 5.14
N HIS A 644 -17.54 27.24 6.35
CA HIS A 644 -18.46 26.96 7.45
C HIS A 644 -18.49 25.49 7.91
N ASN A 645 -17.38 24.74 7.67
CA ASN A 645 -17.29 23.30 7.98
C ASN A 645 -17.31 23.06 9.49
N ALA A 646 -18.38 22.45 9.97
CA ALA A 646 -18.57 22.23 11.41
C ALA A 646 -17.58 21.23 12.00
N ASN A 647 -17.15 20.18 11.26
CA ASN A 647 -16.16 19.22 11.77
C ASN A 647 -14.74 19.78 11.77
N LEU A 648 -14.40 20.63 10.79
CA LEU A 648 -13.12 21.35 10.78
C LEU A 648 -13.05 22.34 11.95
N SER A 649 -14.15 22.99 12.29
CA SER A 649 -14.27 23.84 13.48
C SER A 649 -14.04 23.05 14.79
N VAL A 650 -14.58 21.83 14.89
CA VAL A 650 -14.29 20.94 16.04
C VAL A 650 -12.78 20.68 16.16
N LYS A 651 -12.10 20.38 15.05
CA LYS A 651 -10.66 20.15 15.02
C LYS A 651 -9.89 21.38 15.54
N ALA A 652 -10.26 22.57 15.09
CA ALA A 652 -9.65 23.81 15.54
C ALA A 652 -9.82 24.04 17.06
N ILE A 653 -11.04 23.85 17.56
CA ILE A 653 -11.35 24.01 18.99
C ILE A 653 -10.53 23.03 19.83
N LEU A 654 -10.46 21.78 19.41
CA LEU A 654 -9.66 20.75 20.11
C LEU A 654 -8.15 20.97 19.96
N GLY A 655 -7.69 21.56 18.87
CA GLY A 655 -6.29 22.02 18.73
C GLY A 655 -5.94 23.13 19.76
N ILE A 656 -6.81 24.11 19.93
CA ILE A 656 -6.66 25.17 20.96
C ILE A 656 -6.71 24.55 22.37
N ALA A 657 -7.62 23.63 22.62
CA ALA A 657 -7.71 22.91 23.91
C ALA A 657 -6.46 22.08 24.19
N SER A 658 -5.93 21.40 23.16
CA SER A 658 -4.70 20.62 23.23
C SER A 658 -3.50 21.45 23.61
N TYR A 659 -3.38 22.66 23.07
CA TYR A 659 -2.35 23.62 23.48
C TYR A 659 -2.50 24.02 24.95
N GLY A 660 -3.72 24.34 25.38
CA GLY A 660 -4.01 24.61 26.80
C GLY A 660 -3.70 23.43 27.73
N TYR A 661 -4.02 22.22 27.29
CA TYR A 661 -3.71 20.98 28.00
C TYR A 661 -2.19 20.77 28.15
N MET A 662 -1.42 20.94 27.07
CA MET A 662 0.03 20.85 27.13
C MET A 662 0.65 21.99 27.99
N ALA A 663 0.06 23.18 27.98
CA ALA A 663 0.47 24.27 28.88
C ALA A 663 0.29 23.87 30.36
N ASP A 664 -0.81 23.21 30.71
CA ASP A 664 -1.03 22.70 32.07
C ASP A 664 0.03 21.66 32.47
N MET A 665 0.31 20.69 31.59
CA MET A 665 1.36 19.69 31.80
C MET A 665 2.76 20.34 31.98
N LEU A 666 3.05 21.42 31.26
CA LEU A 666 4.30 22.22 31.36
C LEU A 666 4.32 23.13 32.58
N GLY A 667 3.28 23.18 33.41
CA GLY A 667 3.18 24.08 34.55
C GLY A 667 2.92 25.54 34.20
N LYS A 668 2.58 25.88 32.96
CA LYS A 668 2.21 27.22 32.46
C LYS A 668 0.74 27.51 32.77
N LYS A 669 0.41 27.61 34.05
CA LYS A 669 -1.01 27.62 34.53
C LYS A 669 -1.85 28.76 33.95
N ASP A 670 -1.29 29.99 33.83
CA ASP A 670 -2.02 31.15 33.30
C ASP A 670 -2.38 30.91 31.80
N VAL A 671 -1.44 30.35 31.02
CA VAL A 671 -1.66 29.99 29.61
C VAL A 671 -2.69 28.86 29.48
N ALA A 672 -2.61 27.87 30.36
CA ALA A 672 -3.55 26.76 30.39
C ALA A 672 -4.98 27.27 30.65
N GLU A 673 -5.17 28.10 31.71
CA GLU A 673 -6.48 28.66 32.05
C GLU A 673 -7.05 29.51 30.89
N GLU A 674 -6.20 30.34 30.27
CA GLU A 674 -6.59 31.17 29.12
C GLU A 674 -7.11 30.32 27.96
N TYR A 675 -6.27 29.36 27.45
CA TYR A 675 -6.62 28.63 26.22
C TYR A 675 -7.67 27.56 26.42
N LEU A 676 -7.70 26.86 27.56
CA LEU A 676 -8.82 25.96 27.91
C LEU A 676 -10.13 26.76 28.07
N GLY A 677 -10.08 27.97 28.66
CA GLY A 677 -11.24 28.85 28.76
C GLY A 677 -11.75 29.31 27.38
N LYS A 678 -10.83 29.70 26.47
CA LYS A 678 -11.15 30.04 25.07
C LYS A 678 -11.77 28.87 24.34
N ALA A 679 -11.16 27.68 24.39
CA ALA A 679 -11.68 26.49 23.73
C ALA A 679 -13.10 26.13 24.20
N ARG A 680 -13.37 26.18 25.52
CA ARG A 680 -14.68 25.91 26.09
C ARG A 680 -15.72 26.95 25.63
N LYS A 681 -15.34 28.21 25.53
CA LYS A 681 -16.21 29.26 25.00
C LYS A 681 -16.56 28.98 23.52
N LEU A 682 -15.54 28.69 22.69
CA LEU A 682 -15.71 28.38 21.27
C LEU A 682 -16.57 27.13 21.08
N ALA A 683 -16.42 26.08 21.88
CA ALA A 683 -17.26 24.90 21.86
C ALA A 683 -18.74 25.23 22.16
N GLY A 684 -18.99 26.11 23.13
CA GLY A 684 -20.36 26.59 23.43
C GLY A 684 -20.98 27.45 22.32
N GLU A 685 -20.17 28.18 21.55
CA GLU A 685 -20.60 28.89 20.35
C GLU A 685 -20.87 27.91 19.19
N TRP A 686 -19.98 26.96 18.98
CA TRP A 686 -20.11 25.89 17.98
C TRP A 686 -21.44 25.12 18.16
N VAL A 687 -21.75 24.72 19.38
CA VAL A 687 -23.02 24.01 19.68
C VAL A 687 -24.23 24.80 19.18
N LYS A 688 -24.24 26.13 19.33
CA LYS A 688 -25.35 26.98 18.85
C LYS A 688 -25.36 27.14 17.33
N MET A 689 -24.18 27.25 16.72
CA MET A 689 -24.05 27.45 15.28
C MET A 689 -24.40 26.19 14.49
N ALA A 690 -24.01 25.04 15.00
CA ALA A 690 -24.17 23.76 14.32
C ALA A 690 -25.52 23.06 14.62
N ASP A 691 -26.26 23.49 15.63
CA ASP A 691 -27.49 22.80 16.09
C ASP A 691 -28.54 22.72 14.97
N ASP A 692 -29.09 21.51 14.78
CA ASP A 692 -30.17 21.24 13.84
C ASP A 692 -31.26 20.31 14.46
N GLY A 693 -31.46 20.43 15.75
CA GLY A 693 -32.44 19.68 16.51
C GLY A 693 -31.92 18.33 17.00
N ASP A 694 -32.05 17.28 16.20
CA ASP A 694 -31.64 15.91 16.56
C ASP A 694 -30.19 15.57 16.14
N HIS A 695 -29.48 16.50 15.50
CA HIS A 695 -28.09 16.34 15.05
C HIS A 695 -27.38 17.70 14.92
N TYR A 696 -26.10 17.69 14.47
CA TYR A 696 -25.34 18.89 14.12
C TYR A 696 -25.03 18.92 12.62
N ARG A 697 -25.10 20.11 12.04
CA ARG A 697 -24.96 20.36 10.60
C ARG A 697 -23.59 19.98 10.04
N LEU A 698 -23.53 19.73 8.74
CA LEU A 698 -22.27 19.63 7.97
C LEU A 698 -21.58 21.00 7.90
N THR A 699 -22.34 22.04 7.53
CA THR A 699 -21.88 23.44 7.53
C THR A 699 -22.86 24.31 8.32
N PHE A 700 -22.37 25.34 8.99
CA PHE A 700 -23.19 26.18 9.87
C PHE A 700 -24.37 26.86 9.15
N ASP A 701 -24.22 27.17 7.87
CA ASP A 701 -25.18 27.89 7.03
C ASP A 701 -26.26 27.00 6.38
N LYS A 702 -26.15 25.63 6.46
CA LYS A 702 -27.05 24.70 5.76
C LYS A 702 -27.78 23.76 6.70
N ALA A 703 -29.02 24.11 7.05
CA ALA A 703 -29.90 23.23 7.79
C ALA A 703 -30.26 21.96 7.01
N GLY A 704 -30.55 20.85 7.71
CA GLY A 704 -30.90 19.56 7.13
C GLY A 704 -29.66 18.76 6.61
N THR A 705 -28.45 19.28 6.79
CA THR A 705 -27.19 18.58 6.45
C THR A 705 -26.51 18.02 7.68
N TRP A 706 -25.74 16.96 7.50
CA TRP A 706 -24.99 16.33 8.59
C TRP A 706 -23.65 15.76 8.09
N SER A 707 -22.69 15.57 8.98
CA SER A 707 -21.44 14.86 8.72
C SER A 707 -20.97 14.13 9.96
N GLN A 708 -20.10 13.14 9.79
CA GLN A 708 -19.38 12.54 10.91
C GLN A 708 -18.54 13.61 11.62
N LYS A 709 -18.68 13.74 12.94
CA LYS A 709 -17.87 14.65 13.78
C LYS A 709 -16.76 13.85 14.48
N TYR A 710 -16.06 13.03 13.70
CA TYR A 710 -15.03 12.10 14.18
C TYR A 710 -13.93 12.78 15.01
N ASN A 711 -13.65 14.06 14.78
CA ASN A 711 -12.66 14.80 15.57
C ASN A 711 -13.00 14.88 17.06
N LEU A 712 -14.28 14.78 17.44
CA LEU A 712 -14.72 14.77 18.85
C LEU A 712 -14.12 13.60 19.66
N VAL A 713 -13.58 12.57 19.02
CA VAL A 713 -12.93 11.45 19.68
C VAL A 713 -11.79 11.89 20.60
N TRP A 714 -11.03 12.93 20.20
CA TRP A 714 -9.92 13.43 21.01
C TRP A 714 -10.36 14.19 22.26
N ASP A 715 -11.55 14.81 22.23
CA ASP A 715 -12.13 15.40 23.45
C ASP A 715 -12.36 14.33 24.53
N LYS A 716 -12.82 13.14 24.10
CA LYS A 716 -13.00 11.97 24.97
C LYS A 716 -11.65 11.38 25.40
N LEU A 717 -10.76 11.03 24.45
CA LEU A 717 -9.54 10.27 24.72
C LEU A 717 -8.50 11.06 25.54
N LEU A 718 -8.38 12.35 25.34
CA LEU A 718 -7.49 13.22 26.10
C LEU A 718 -8.14 13.79 27.38
N GLY A 719 -9.43 13.52 27.60
CA GLY A 719 -10.17 14.03 28.75
C GLY A 719 -10.28 15.55 28.80
N LEU A 720 -10.32 16.21 27.64
CA LEU A 720 -10.36 17.66 27.55
C LEU A 720 -11.66 18.25 28.05
N ASN A 721 -12.77 17.56 27.79
CA ASN A 721 -14.13 17.94 28.22
C ASN A 721 -14.54 19.36 27.78
N MET A 722 -14.25 19.68 26.52
CA MET A 722 -14.61 20.97 25.93
C MET A 722 -16.05 21.03 25.49
N PHE A 723 -16.52 19.93 24.88
CA PHE A 723 -17.90 19.80 24.45
C PHE A 723 -18.77 19.13 25.51
N PRO A 724 -20.04 19.53 25.68
CA PRO A 724 -20.99 18.80 26.52
C PRO A 724 -21.16 17.33 26.06
N ASP A 725 -21.33 16.41 27.00
CA ASP A 725 -21.48 14.98 26.71
C ASP A 725 -22.66 14.68 25.78
N ASP A 726 -23.74 15.47 25.86
CA ASP A 726 -24.93 15.32 25.02
C ASP A 726 -24.66 15.59 23.54
N VAL A 727 -23.62 16.36 23.21
CA VAL A 727 -23.19 16.58 21.81
C VAL A 727 -22.79 15.25 21.17
N ARG A 728 -21.92 14.50 21.83
CA ARG A 728 -21.44 13.19 21.33
C ARG A 728 -22.58 12.17 21.31
N GLN A 729 -23.40 12.11 22.35
CA GLN A 729 -24.54 11.20 22.45
C GLN A 729 -25.60 11.47 21.37
N LYS A 730 -25.90 12.73 21.10
CA LYS A 730 -26.81 13.17 20.03
C LYS A 730 -26.33 12.70 18.65
N GLU A 731 -25.05 12.93 18.35
CA GLU A 731 -24.45 12.53 17.07
C GLU A 731 -24.47 11.01 16.90
N ILE A 732 -24.04 10.23 17.90
CA ILE A 732 -24.07 8.76 17.83
C ILE A 732 -25.49 8.23 17.61
N ALA A 733 -26.47 8.76 18.34
CA ALA A 733 -27.87 8.35 18.16
C ALA A 733 -28.38 8.66 16.74
N TYR A 734 -28.03 9.82 16.20
CA TYR A 734 -28.38 10.20 14.83
C TYR A 734 -27.69 9.32 13.79
N TYR A 735 -26.39 9.07 13.94
CA TYR A 735 -25.61 8.26 13.00
C TYR A 735 -26.11 6.82 12.91
N LEU A 736 -26.52 6.22 14.02
CA LEU A 736 -27.11 4.89 14.01
C LEU A 736 -28.38 4.79 13.14
N CYS A 737 -29.09 5.91 12.96
CA CYS A 737 -30.24 5.97 12.06
C CYS A 737 -29.85 6.20 10.59
N LYS A 738 -28.55 6.51 10.29
CA LYS A 738 -28.04 6.79 8.94
C LYS A 738 -27.19 5.67 8.37
N MET A 739 -27.00 4.60 9.14
CA MET A 739 -26.17 3.46 8.70
C MET A 739 -26.73 2.80 7.44
N ASN A 740 -25.84 2.55 6.49
CA ASN A 740 -26.06 1.70 5.33
C ASN A 740 -25.49 0.29 5.57
N ILE A 741 -25.63 -0.60 4.61
CA ILE A 741 -25.24 -2.01 4.72
C ILE A 741 -23.73 -2.20 4.98
N TYR A 742 -22.87 -1.27 4.53
CA TYR A 742 -21.41 -1.34 4.66
C TYR A 742 -20.83 -0.20 5.50
N GLY A 743 -21.64 0.56 6.19
CA GLY A 743 -21.18 1.57 7.14
C GLY A 743 -21.96 2.87 7.13
N LEU A 744 -21.45 3.83 7.89
CA LEU A 744 -21.99 5.19 7.97
C LEU A 744 -21.42 6.03 6.82
N PRO A 745 -22.24 6.70 5.99
CA PRO A 745 -21.73 7.70 5.05
C PRO A 745 -20.90 8.77 5.75
N LEU A 746 -19.97 9.39 5.03
CA LEU A 746 -19.16 10.49 5.57
C LEU A 746 -20.05 11.67 6.00
N ASP A 747 -21.02 11.99 5.16
CA ASP A 747 -21.94 13.10 5.34
C ASP A 747 -23.20 12.95 4.46
N SER A 748 -24.04 13.98 4.46
CA SER A 748 -25.31 14.00 3.76
C SER A 748 -25.23 14.17 2.23
N ARG A 749 -24.02 14.29 1.66
CA ARG A 749 -23.86 14.56 0.21
C ARG A 749 -23.85 13.29 -0.63
N GLU A 750 -23.17 12.23 -0.15
CA GLU A 750 -22.90 11.02 -0.91
C GLU A 750 -22.98 9.77 -0.02
N THR A 751 -23.01 8.58 -0.65
CA THR A 751 -23.07 7.30 0.06
C THR A 751 -21.68 6.72 0.38
N TYR A 752 -20.61 7.38 0.04
CA TYR A 752 -19.27 6.92 0.41
C TYR A 752 -18.83 7.41 1.79
N THR A 753 -17.76 6.80 2.29
CA THR A 753 -17.19 7.09 3.61
C THR A 753 -15.69 6.81 3.63
N LYS A 754 -15.05 7.19 4.73
CA LYS A 754 -13.71 6.74 5.13
C LYS A 754 -13.83 5.76 6.29
N THR A 755 -13.27 4.57 6.13
CA THR A 755 -13.41 3.48 7.11
C THR A 755 -12.70 3.77 8.43
N ASP A 756 -11.58 4.47 8.39
CA ASP A 756 -10.88 4.99 9.57
C ASP A 756 -11.74 5.96 10.37
N TRP A 757 -12.43 6.90 9.71
CA TRP A 757 -13.36 7.83 10.38
C TRP A 757 -14.57 7.14 10.98
N ILE A 758 -15.05 6.03 10.39
CA ILE A 758 -16.10 5.22 11.03
C ILE A 758 -15.61 4.66 12.37
N VAL A 759 -14.38 4.12 12.44
CA VAL A 759 -13.83 3.56 13.68
C VAL A 759 -13.60 4.66 14.73
N TRP A 760 -13.17 5.86 14.31
CA TRP A 760 -13.07 7.02 15.20
C TRP A 760 -14.43 7.45 15.72
N THR A 761 -15.43 7.55 14.85
CA THR A 761 -16.84 7.83 15.22
C THR A 761 -17.38 6.76 16.18
N ALA A 762 -17.15 5.48 15.87
CA ALA A 762 -17.55 4.36 16.74
C ALA A 762 -16.93 4.48 18.15
N THR A 763 -15.66 4.91 18.24
CA THR A 763 -14.96 5.08 19.53
C THR A 763 -15.57 6.16 20.41
N MET A 764 -16.34 7.08 19.83
CA MET A 764 -17.13 8.05 20.60
C MET A 764 -18.31 7.42 21.36
N ALA A 765 -18.80 6.26 20.93
CA ALA A 765 -19.92 5.59 21.56
C ALA A 765 -19.63 5.20 23.01
N ASP A 766 -20.66 5.22 23.86
CA ASP A 766 -20.56 4.87 25.28
C ASP A 766 -20.84 3.37 25.53
N SER A 767 -21.43 2.66 24.56
CA SER A 767 -21.72 1.24 24.66
C SER A 767 -20.96 0.41 23.62
N GLU A 768 -20.56 -0.80 24.03
CA GLU A 768 -19.96 -1.78 23.10
C GLU A 768 -20.92 -2.13 21.95
N LYS A 769 -22.21 -2.22 22.23
CA LYS A 769 -23.24 -2.49 21.22
C LYS A 769 -23.25 -1.43 20.12
N ASP A 770 -23.19 -0.16 20.49
CA ASP A 770 -23.18 0.94 19.52
C ASP A 770 -21.86 0.95 18.73
N PHE A 771 -20.72 0.71 19.41
CA PHE A 771 -19.43 0.54 18.75
C PHE A 771 -19.50 -0.55 17.67
N GLN A 772 -20.00 -1.74 18.03
CA GLN A 772 -20.15 -2.85 17.08
C GLN A 772 -21.09 -2.53 15.92
N SER A 773 -22.14 -1.73 16.17
CA SER A 773 -23.06 -1.31 15.10
C SER A 773 -22.38 -0.51 13.99
N PHE A 774 -21.30 0.20 14.29
CA PHE A 774 -20.48 0.91 13.31
C PHE A 774 -19.41 0.02 12.65
N VAL A 775 -18.78 -0.86 13.42
CA VAL A 775 -17.60 -1.63 13.00
C VAL A 775 -17.97 -2.87 12.19
N ALA A 776 -19.05 -3.58 12.58
CA ALA A 776 -19.48 -4.78 11.87
C ALA A 776 -19.79 -4.54 10.37
N PRO A 777 -20.41 -3.42 9.95
CA PRO A 777 -20.54 -3.11 8.51
C PRO A 777 -19.22 -2.91 7.79
N VAL A 778 -18.19 -2.35 8.44
CA VAL A 778 -16.84 -2.21 7.84
C VAL A 778 -16.21 -3.59 7.66
N HIS A 779 -16.28 -4.45 8.67
CA HIS A 779 -15.84 -5.83 8.58
C HIS A 779 -16.57 -6.59 7.46
N LYS A 780 -17.90 -6.41 7.37
CA LYS A 780 -18.71 -6.96 6.29
C LYS A 780 -18.25 -6.47 4.91
N PHE A 781 -17.94 -5.17 4.77
CA PHE A 781 -17.40 -4.63 3.52
C PHE A 781 -16.10 -5.33 3.12
N MET A 782 -15.15 -5.48 4.05
CA MET A 782 -13.86 -6.13 3.77
C MET A 782 -14.04 -7.58 3.32
N ASN A 783 -15.01 -8.29 3.86
CA ASN A 783 -15.35 -9.67 3.46
C ASN A 783 -16.02 -9.77 2.08
N GLU A 784 -16.87 -8.80 1.73
CA GLU A 784 -17.77 -8.90 0.58
C GLU A 784 -17.32 -8.07 -0.62
N THR A 785 -16.38 -7.14 -0.45
CA THR A 785 -15.92 -6.30 -1.57
C THR A 785 -15.50 -7.14 -2.78
N VAL A 786 -15.95 -6.72 -3.94
CA VAL A 786 -15.58 -7.33 -5.23
C VAL A 786 -14.22 -6.84 -5.71
N ASP A 787 -13.76 -5.72 -5.17
CA ASP A 787 -12.50 -5.10 -5.54
C ASP A 787 -11.35 -5.79 -4.80
N ARG A 788 -10.41 -6.32 -5.58
CA ARG A 788 -9.25 -7.08 -5.08
C ARG A 788 -8.02 -6.18 -5.03
N VAL A 789 -7.95 -5.35 -3.99
CA VAL A 789 -6.85 -4.39 -3.76
C VAL A 789 -6.47 -4.42 -2.28
N PRO A 790 -5.25 -4.00 -1.88
CA PRO A 790 -4.95 -3.72 -0.47
C PRO A 790 -6.02 -2.83 0.14
N MET A 791 -6.30 -3.00 1.41
CA MET A 791 -7.45 -2.36 2.09
C MET A 791 -7.60 -0.89 1.67
N SER A 792 -8.77 -0.57 1.13
CA SER A 792 -9.16 0.81 0.84
C SER A 792 -9.77 1.45 2.08
N ASP A 793 -9.47 2.72 2.29
CA ASP A 793 -10.10 3.54 3.32
C ASP A 793 -11.30 4.33 2.78
N TRP A 794 -11.41 4.53 1.47
CA TRP A 794 -12.51 5.26 0.82
C TRP A 794 -13.43 4.31 0.06
N VAL A 795 -14.60 4.03 0.64
CA VAL A 795 -15.51 2.98 0.17
C VAL A 795 -16.95 3.48 0.07
N PHE A 796 -17.77 2.82 -0.75
CA PHE A 796 -19.21 3.03 -0.74
C PHE A 796 -19.87 2.28 0.42
N THR A 797 -20.85 2.89 1.07
CA THR A 797 -21.57 2.30 2.19
C THR A 797 -22.81 1.50 1.76
N ASP A 798 -23.28 1.66 0.54
CA ASP A 798 -24.49 1.03 -0.03
C ASP A 798 -24.19 -0.11 -1.02
N LYS A 799 -22.93 -0.29 -1.44
CA LYS A 799 -22.49 -1.34 -2.36
C LYS A 799 -21.06 -1.81 -2.04
N PRO A 800 -20.68 -3.04 -2.43
CA PRO A 800 -19.40 -3.65 -2.04
C PRO A 800 -18.23 -3.20 -2.94
N ASN A 801 -18.13 -1.91 -3.23
CA ASN A 801 -17.05 -1.36 -4.05
C ASN A 801 -16.27 -0.30 -3.28
N TYR A 802 -14.94 -0.30 -3.46
CA TYR A 802 -14.16 0.85 -3.04
C TYR A 802 -14.44 2.06 -3.98
N ARG A 803 -14.22 3.27 -3.46
CA ARG A 803 -14.36 4.50 -4.24
C ARG A 803 -13.01 4.96 -4.79
N GLY A 804 -11.99 4.84 -4.00
CA GLY A 804 -10.62 5.23 -4.29
C GLY A 804 -9.73 4.98 -3.08
N PHE A 805 -8.49 5.37 -3.14
CA PHE A 805 -7.48 5.22 -2.11
C PHE A 805 -7.29 3.76 -1.64
N LYS A 806 -6.12 3.24 -1.77
CA LYS A 806 -5.75 1.89 -1.32
C LYS A 806 -4.34 1.90 -0.73
N ALA A 807 -4.03 0.92 0.10
CA ALA A 807 -2.72 0.73 0.69
C ALA A 807 -2.20 1.94 1.50
N ARG A 808 -3.10 2.80 1.99
CA ARG A 808 -2.73 4.00 2.76
C ARG A 808 -2.45 3.66 4.22
N SER A 809 -1.65 4.48 4.87
CA SER A 809 -1.31 4.35 6.30
C SER A 809 -2.47 4.66 7.23
N VAL A 810 -3.49 5.37 6.76
CA VAL A 810 -4.63 5.88 7.56
C VAL A 810 -5.41 4.78 8.30
N VAL A 811 -5.31 3.53 7.84
CA VAL A 811 -5.89 2.36 8.54
C VAL A 811 -5.23 2.10 9.89
N GLY A 812 -4.09 2.73 10.20
CA GLY A 812 -3.54 2.81 11.56
C GLY A 812 -4.49 3.47 12.55
N GLY A 813 -5.44 4.25 12.05
CA GLY A 813 -6.54 4.85 12.81
C GLY A 813 -7.50 3.85 13.43
N TYR A 814 -7.56 2.60 12.93
CA TYR A 814 -8.37 1.56 13.56
C TYR A 814 -7.96 1.27 15.01
N PHE A 815 -6.68 1.50 15.33
CA PHE A 815 -6.15 1.28 16.69
C PHE A 815 -6.59 2.32 17.72
N ILE A 816 -7.35 3.34 17.32
CA ILE A 816 -7.80 4.41 18.23
C ILE A 816 -8.66 3.88 19.40
N LYS A 817 -9.48 2.84 19.15
CA LYS A 817 -10.28 2.21 20.20
C LYS A 817 -9.43 1.59 21.31
N MET A 818 -8.26 1.05 20.94
CA MET A 818 -7.35 0.46 21.93
C MET A 818 -6.68 1.53 22.82
N LEU A 819 -6.59 2.79 22.37
CA LEU A 819 -6.06 3.90 23.16
C LEU A 819 -6.94 4.24 24.37
N GLU A 820 -8.25 3.92 24.36
CA GLU A 820 -9.11 4.15 25.53
C GLU A 820 -8.64 3.42 26.81
N ASN A 821 -7.86 2.35 26.63
CA ASN A 821 -7.42 1.49 27.73
C ASN A 821 -5.90 1.62 27.99
N LYS A 822 -5.21 2.54 27.31
CA LYS A 822 -3.81 2.83 27.51
C LYS A 822 -3.64 3.99 28.50
#